data_347f166848d3de7ad82976e18b014067
#
_entry.id   347f166848d3de7ad82976e18b014067
#
_cell.length_a   1.000
_cell.length_b   1.000
_cell.length_c   1.000
_cell.angle_alpha   90.00
_cell.angle_beta   90.00
_cell.angle_gamma   90.00
#
_symmetry.space_group_name_H-M   'P 1'
#
loop_
_entity.id
_entity.type
_entity.pdbx_description
1 polymer ?
#
loop_
_entity_poly.entity_id
_entity_poly.type
_entity_poly.pdbx_seq_one_letter_code
_entity_poly.pdbx_strand_id
1 'polypeptide(L)'
;MSAIGTSTPRLDGPAKVTGTAQYAFEHTGPGEPVFLHPVTSTIARGSVTSMDTSEAESQPGVLAVLTPWNAPRLADTSEREYVICQDTDVLYRGQPIGLVLAETAEAARWAQSLVRVEYDQQPHDVGFRTDHPDVYEPEVVNGGYEPASSTGEMGPSLARAQTHGHVVDQSYSTPEEHNNPMEPHAVSAHWDPDGPLLTMYDSTQSPHGVASTLAPVLGLETEQIRVIAPHVGGGFGSKGAPHAHDVLVALGAMHLPGRLIKYAVTRQQMFVFVGYRPRTVSRIRLASDADGRLTAIGHEAWSQSSRVKEFVEQAAVPSRSMYAAPNRRTFHHAVPLDVPAPYWMRAPGEAPGAFAAEVAMDELAEACGLDPIELRVSNDPETDPESGRPWSSRRLVDCLREGADRFGWSERPATPASRRDGRWMVGYGVASAAYPHMVQSGSQATIRAEGGGRYRVQVGAVDIGTGTWTALTLVAADALGVPAEAISLEIGDTALPYATVAGGSSGISSWGSAIFAAAGRFRTRYGDDPPAGAETTAAAGDNPELERYRAISFGAHFAEVRVDADTGEIRVPRMLGVFSIGRVVNPRTVRSQFIGGMTFGLSMALHEQSVRDTRFGHVVTQNLADYHVPTHADATDIDAVWLDEVDEFATPMGTRGAGEIGNVGSAAAVVNAIHNATGARIRDLPVHADALLEHLPVDQ
;
A
#
# COMPACT_ATOMS: atom_id res chain seq x y z
N MET A 1 4.97 9.29 -34.05
CA MET A 1 4.46 10.01 -32.85
C MET A 1 4.68 9.11 -31.66
N SER A 2 5.07 9.63 -30.50
CA SER A 2 5.24 8.83 -29.29
C SER A 2 3.90 8.21 -28.86
N ALA A 3 3.91 6.92 -28.49
CA ALA A 3 2.74 6.26 -27.93
C ALA A 3 2.54 6.63 -26.44
N ILE A 4 3.63 6.90 -25.72
CA ILE A 4 3.60 7.41 -24.35
C ILE A 4 2.97 8.81 -24.35
N GLY A 5 2.07 9.07 -23.38
CA GLY A 5 1.32 10.32 -23.24
C GLY A 5 -0.05 10.32 -23.96
N THR A 6 -0.37 9.26 -24.71
CA THR A 6 -1.68 9.15 -25.36
C THR A 6 -2.77 8.73 -24.38
N SER A 7 -3.95 9.37 -24.49
CA SER A 7 -5.10 9.07 -23.62
C SER A 7 -5.85 7.81 -24.09
N THR A 8 -5.17 6.67 -24.02
CA THR A 8 -5.69 5.38 -24.51
C THR A 8 -6.68 4.78 -23.50
N PRO A 9 -7.87 4.32 -23.93
CA PRO A 9 -8.76 3.52 -23.08
C PRO A 9 -8.08 2.24 -22.60
N ARG A 10 -8.53 1.70 -21.46
CA ARG A 10 -8.00 0.45 -20.92
C ARG A 10 -8.20 -0.69 -21.91
N LEU A 11 -7.10 -1.37 -22.29
CA LEU A 11 -7.14 -2.50 -23.23
C LEU A 11 -7.82 -3.74 -22.60
N ASP A 12 -7.69 -3.90 -21.29
CA ASP A 12 -8.34 -4.94 -20.49
C ASP A 12 -9.83 -4.63 -20.15
N GLY A 13 -10.30 -3.43 -20.42
CA GLY A 13 -11.64 -2.96 -20.09
C GLY A 13 -12.76 -3.83 -20.67
N PRO A 14 -12.76 -4.15 -21.99
CA PRO A 14 -13.79 -5.01 -22.55
C PRO A 14 -13.91 -6.38 -21.87
N ALA A 15 -12.79 -7.05 -21.59
CA ALA A 15 -12.79 -8.35 -20.92
C ALA A 15 -13.39 -8.26 -19.51
N LYS A 16 -13.11 -7.18 -18.76
CA LYS A 16 -13.62 -6.96 -17.41
C LYS A 16 -15.13 -6.71 -17.39
N VAL A 17 -15.64 -5.85 -18.28
CA VAL A 17 -17.08 -5.52 -18.28
C VAL A 17 -17.98 -6.58 -18.92
N THR A 18 -17.41 -7.51 -19.69
CA THR A 18 -18.14 -8.65 -20.27
C THR A 18 -18.01 -9.94 -19.46
N GLY A 19 -17.24 -9.92 -18.35
CA GLY A 19 -17.05 -11.08 -17.48
C GLY A 19 -16.11 -12.16 -18.09
N THR A 20 -15.26 -11.80 -19.07
CA THR A 20 -14.30 -12.73 -19.68
C THR A 20 -12.89 -12.61 -19.11
N ALA A 21 -12.62 -11.60 -18.29
CA ALA A 21 -11.41 -11.51 -17.49
C ALA A 21 -11.49 -12.53 -16.35
N GLN A 22 -10.51 -13.43 -16.27
CA GLN A 22 -10.48 -14.48 -15.23
C GLN A 22 -9.68 -14.02 -14.02
N TYR A 23 -10.30 -14.07 -12.85
CA TYR A 23 -9.69 -13.83 -11.55
C TYR A 23 -9.33 -15.14 -10.86
N ALA A 24 -8.54 -15.08 -9.80
CA ALA A 24 -7.94 -16.25 -9.15
C ALA A 24 -8.92 -17.38 -8.80
N PHE A 25 -10.12 -17.04 -8.31
CA PHE A 25 -11.13 -18.01 -7.92
C PHE A 25 -11.95 -18.57 -9.10
N GLU A 26 -11.87 -17.97 -10.29
CA GLU A 26 -12.67 -18.35 -11.47
C GLU A 26 -12.00 -19.42 -12.33
N HIS A 27 -10.70 -19.65 -12.15
CA HIS A 27 -9.97 -20.65 -12.91
C HIS A 27 -10.48 -22.07 -12.64
N THR A 28 -10.41 -22.89 -13.68
CA THR A 28 -10.68 -24.32 -13.64
C THR A 28 -9.38 -25.10 -13.69
N GLY A 29 -9.37 -26.33 -13.22
CA GLY A 29 -8.20 -27.19 -13.16
C GLY A 29 -8.55 -28.67 -13.23
N PRO A 30 -7.62 -29.57 -12.90
CA PRO A 30 -7.85 -31.00 -12.95
C PRO A 30 -8.88 -31.46 -11.90
N GLY A 31 -9.65 -32.46 -12.28
CA GLY A 31 -10.66 -33.12 -11.41
C GLY A 31 -11.82 -32.18 -11.01
N GLU A 32 -12.69 -32.69 -10.17
CA GLU A 32 -13.74 -31.88 -9.54
C GLU A 32 -13.12 -30.97 -8.49
N PRO A 33 -13.51 -29.68 -8.42
CA PRO A 33 -12.93 -28.75 -7.47
C PRO A 33 -13.21 -29.17 -6.03
N VAL A 34 -12.27 -28.84 -5.15
CA VAL A 34 -12.40 -29.01 -3.70
C VAL A 34 -12.31 -27.65 -3.04
N PHE A 35 -13.21 -27.38 -2.11
CA PHE A 35 -13.28 -26.11 -1.41
C PHE A 35 -12.66 -26.24 -0.02
N LEU A 36 -11.86 -25.25 0.34
CA LEU A 36 -11.20 -25.15 1.63
C LEU A 36 -11.89 -24.14 2.53
N HIS A 37 -12.01 -24.47 3.82
CA HIS A 37 -12.30 -23.49 4.86
C HIS A 37 -11.41 -23.72 6.07
N PRO A 38 -10.71 -22.68 6.61
CA PRO A 38 -9.82 -22.81 7.76
C PRO A 38 -10.60 -22.97 9.08
N VAL A 39 -10.07 -23.74 10.00
CA VAL A 39 -10.40 -23.70 11.43
C VAL A 39 -9.51 -22.68 12.08
N THR A 40 -10.10 -21.69 12.76
CA THR A 40 -9.34 -20.56 13.34
C THR A 40 -9.41 -20.57 14.87
N SER A 41 -8.34 -20.06 15.50
CA SER A 41 -8.26 -19.95 16.95
C SER A 41 -9.29 -18.98 17.52
N THR A 42 -9.86 -19.32 18.67
CA THR A 42 -10.79 -18.45 19.41
C THR A 42 -10.12 -17.73 20.58
N ILE A 43 -8.83 -18.01 20.84
CA ILE A 43 -8.00 -17.34 21.83
C ILE A 43 -6.92 -16.49 21.16
N ALA A 44 -6.39 -15.52 21.87
CA ALA A 44 -5.34 -14.62 21.35
C ALA A 44 -3.92 -15.12 21.63
N ARG A 45 -3.73 -15.98 22.64
CA ARG A 45 -2.44 -16.58 22.97
C ARG A 45 -2.60 -17.88 23.76
N GLY A 46 -1.75 -18.85 23.47
CA GLY A 46 -1.73 -20.14 24.16
C GLY A 46 -1.34 -21.29 23.23
N SER A 47 -1.94 -22.46 23.45
CA SER A 47 -1.74 -23.62 22.58
C SER A 47 -3.03 -24.45 22.45
N VAL A 48 -3.16 -25.14 21.32
CA VAL A 48 -4.21 -26.15 21.08
C VAL A 48 -3.82 -27.43 21.80
N THR A 49 -4.67 -27.93 22.70
CA THR A 49 -4.42 -29.18 23.43
C THR A 49 -5.09 -30.36 22.75
N SER A 50 -6.24 -30.16 22.16
CA SER A 50 -6.94 -31.19 21.36
C SER A 50 -7.85 -30.58 20.29
N MET A 51 -8.11 -31.35 19.22
CA MET A 51 -9.13 -31.04 18.20
C MET A 51 -9.96 -32.30 17.93
N ASP A 52 -11.25 -32.26 18.26
CA ASP A 52 -12.20 -33.31 17.87
C ASP A 52 -12.80 -32.96 16.51
N THR A 53 -12.42 -33.73 15.49
CA THR A 53 -12.83 -33.55 14.08
C THR A 53 -13.94 -34.52 13.67
N SER A 54 -14.34 -35.46 14.54
CA SER A 54 -15.20 -36.61 14.21
C SER A 54 -16.56 -36.20 13.65
N GLU A 55 -17.20 -35.17 14.22
CA GLU A 55 -18.48 -34.66 13.75
C GLU A 55 -18.35 -33.97 12.39
N ALA A 56 -17.26 -33.22 12.18
CA ALA A 56 -16.96 -32.57 10.89
C ALA A 56 -16.69 -33.59 9.78
N GLU A 57 -15.87 -34.61 10.06
CA GLU A 57 -15.50 -35.66 9.11
C GLU A 57 -16.71 -36.53 8.69
N SER A 58 -17.73 -36.65 9.57
CA SER A 58 -18.95 -37.40 9.27
C SER A 58 -19.93 -36.67 8.35
N GLN A 59 -19.69 -35.39 8.05
CA GLN A 59 -20.64 -34.62 7.23
C GLN A 59 -20.55 -34.98 5.75
N PRO A 60 -21.69 -35.06 5.05
CA PRO A 60 -21.68 -35.33 3.60
C PRO A 60 -20.85 -34.33 2.81
N GLY A 61 -20.03 -34.83 1.89
CA GLY A 61 -19.17 -34.01 1.02
C GLY A 61 -17.88 -33.52 1.69
N VAL A 62 -17.62 -33.83 2.95
CA VAL A 62 -16.31 -33.58 3.60
C VAL A 62 -15.33 -34.66 3.14
N LEU A 63 -14.19 -34.24 2.64
CA LEU A 63 -13.12 -35.11 2.12
C LEU A 63 -12.01 -35.32 3.13
N ALA A 64 -11.64 -34.28 3.89
CA ALA A 64 -10.63 -34.34 4.93
C ALA A 64 -10.75 -33.17 5.89
N VAL A 65 -10.25 -33.39 7.14
CA VAL A 65 -9.98 -32.32 8.11
C VAL A 65 -8.49 -32.41 8.46
N LEU A 66 -7.72 -31.35 8.14
CA LEU A 66 -6.30 -31.29 8.47
C LEU A 66 -6.10 -30.48 9.74
N THR A 67 -5.21 -31.00 10.59
CA THR A 67 -4.88 -30.48 11.91
C THR A 67 -3.35 -30.50 12.07
N PRO A 68 -2.77 -29.93 13.13
CA PRO A 68 -1.32 -30.02 13.39
C PRO A 68 -0.76 -31.47 13.46
N TRP A 69 -1.62 -32.46 13.70
CA TRP A 69 -1.20 -33.86 13.86
C TRP A 69 -1.23 -34.70 12.59
N ASN A 70 -1.99 -34.28 11.56
CA ASN A 70 -2.19 -35.05 10.33
C ASN A 70 -1.92 -34.28 9.03
N ALA A 71 -1.65 -32.96 9.11
CA ALA A 71 -1.32 -32.17 7.91
C ALA A 71 0.02 -32.58 7.30
N PRO A 72 0.20 -32.43 5.97
CA PRO A 72 1.50 -32.55 5.33
C PRO A 72 2.55 -31.67 6.02
N ARG A 73 3.79 -32.14 6.11
CA ARG A 73 4.85 -31.37 6.76
C ARG A 73 5.48 -30.36 5.82
N LEU A 74 5.65 -29.13 6.31
CA LEU A 74 6.42 -28.10 5.65
C LEU A 74 7.91 -28.34 5.84
N ALA A 75 8.72 -27.98 4.84
CA ALA A 75 10.17 -28.18 4.88
C ALA A 75 10.87 -27.11 5.71
N ASP A 76 10.40 -25.86 5.64
CA ASP A 76 10.90 -24.74 6.44
C ASP A 76 9.78 -24.14 7.31
N THR A 77 10.07 -23.99 8.59
CA THR A 77 9.17 -23.42 9.61
C THR A 77 9.84 -22.26 10.37
N SER A 78 10.86 -21.65 9.78
CA SER A 78 11.59 -20.51 10.38
C SER A 78 10.74 -19.24 10.44
N GLU A 79 9.91 -18.99 9.42
CA GLU A 79 9.01 -17.87 9.36
C GLU A 79 7.65 -18.22 9.99
N ARG A 80 7.37 -17.71 11.18
CA ARG A 80 6.14 -18.04 11.94
C ARG A 80 4.84 -17.74 11.21
N GLU A 81 4.82 -16.77 10.30
CA GLU A 81 3.64 -16.44 9.48
C GLU A 81 3.19 -17.63 8.61
N TYR A 82 4.13 -18.47 8.15
CA TYR A 82 3.86 -19.63 7.29
C TYR A 82 3.75 -20.96 8.02
N VAL A 83 3.93 -20.97 9.35
CA VAL A 83 3.83 -22.20 10.17
C VAL A 83 2.36 -22.55 10.39
N ILE A 84 1.69 -23.07 9.35
CA ILE A 84 0.28 -23.41 9.36
C ILE A 84 0.09 -24.90 9.56
N CYS A 85 -0.65 -25.31 10.59
CA CYS A 85 -0.90 -26.72 10.94
C CYS A 85 0.40 -27.53 11.17
N GLN A 86 1.47 -26.92 11.67
CA GLN A 86 2.75 -27.60 11.92
C GLN A 86 3.04 -27.78 13.40
N ASP A 87 2.53 -26.92 14.25
CA ASP A 87 2.58 -26.96 15.69
C ASP A 87 1.22 -26.60 16.31
N THR A 88 1.15 -26.53 17.61
CA THR A 88 -0.07 -26.23 18.38
C THR A 88 -0.11 -24.81 18.92
N ASP A 89 0.89 -23.97 18.65
CA ASP A 89 0.98 -22.63 19.18
C ASP A 89 -0.10 -21.71 18.62
N VAL A 90 -0.68 -20.89 19.47
CA VAL A 90 -1.60 -19.82 19.13
C VAL A 90 -0.97 -18.50 19.53
N LEU A 91 -0.68 -17.65 18.52
CA LEU A 91 0.02 -16.37 18.67
C LEU A 91 -0.91 -15.17 18.55
N TYR A 92 -2.08 -15.34 17.94
CA TYR A 92 -3.10 -14.31 17.83
C TYR A 92 -4.50 -14.93 17.61
N ARG A 93 -5.53 -14.20 17.96
CA ARG A 93 -6.92 -14.63 17.71
C ARG A 93 -7.23 -14.63 16.22
N GLY A 94 -7.84 -15.72 15.73
CA GLY A 94 -8.13 -15.92 14.33
C GLY A 94 -7.03 -16.61 13.54
N GLN A 95 -5.90 -16.96 14.15
CA GLN A 95 -4.83 -17.77 13.52
C GLN A 95 -5.39 -19.07 12.96
N PRO A 96 -5.05 -19.47 11.71
CA PRO A 96 -5.42 -20.77 11.17
C PRO A 96 -4.72 -21.89 11.95
N ILE A 97 -5.49 -22.80 12.54
CA ILE A 97 -5.01 -23.94 13.34
C ILE A 97 -5.42 -25.30 12.74
N GLY A 98 -6.22 -25.28 11.68
CA GLY A 98 -6.67 -26.43 10.94
C GLY A 98 -7.38 -26.01 9.66
N LEU A 99 -7.77 -26.96 8.83
CA LEU A 99 -8.57 -26.71 7.63
C LEU A 99 -9.49 -27.89 7.30
N VAL A 100 -10.61 -27.57 6.69
CA VAL A 100 -11.57 -28.55 6.15
C VAL A 100 -11.52 -28.51 4.62
N LEU A 101 -11.47 -29.66 3.99
CA LEU A 101 -11.58 -29.87 2.55
C LEU A 101 -12.91 -30.55 2.23
N ALA A 102 -13.74 -29.96 1.37
CA ALA A 102 -15.03 -30.51 1.01
C ALA A 102 -15.38 -30.28 -0.47
N GLU A 103 -16.39 -30.99 -0.97
CA GLU A 103 -16.86 -30.91 -2.36
C GLU A 103 -17.59 -29.59 -2.68
N THR A 104 -18.06 -28.85 -1.66
CA THR A 104 -18.69 -27.52 -1.81
C THR A 104 -18.16 -26.54 -0.74
N ALA A 105 -18.20 -25.27 -1.05
CA ALA A 105 -17.80 -24.22 -0.12
C ALA A 105 -18.69 -24.19 1.13
N GLU A 106 -19.98 -24.45 0.96
CA GLU A 106 -20.96 -24.51 2.04
C GLU A 106 -20.67 -25.69 2.99
N ALA A 107 -20.35 -26.87 2.43
CA ALA A 107 -19.99 -28.05 3.23
C ALA A 107 -18.70 -27.80 4.02
N ALA A 108 -17.67 -27.22 3.40
CA ALA A 108 -16.43 -26.87 4.07
C ALA A 108 -16.66 -25.90 5.23
N ARG A 109 -17.44 -24.84 4.98
CA ARG A 109 -17.78 -23.81 5.97
C ARG A 109 -18.62 -24.37 7.11
N TRP A 110 -19.58 -25.23 6.81
CA TRP A 110 -20.41 -25.87 7.83
C TRP A 110 -19.60 -26.82 8.69
N ALA A 111 -18.84 -27.74 8.07
CA ALA A 111 -18.04 -28.72 8.77
C ALA A 111 -16.97 -28.06 9.67
N GLN A 112 -16.37 -26.96 9.25
CA GLN A 112 -15.44 -26.18 10.08
C GLN A 112 -16.07 -25.77 11.41
N SER A 113 -17.35 -25.39 11.43
CA SER A 113 -18.05 -24.98 12.66
C SER A 113 -18.33 -26.12 13.64
N LEU A 114 -18.19 -27.38 13.20
CA LEU A 114 -18.37 -28.59 13.99
C LEU A 114 -17.06 -29.09 14.64
N VAL A 115 -15.91 -28.55 14.23
CA VAL A 115 -14.62 -28.89 14.85
C VAL A 115 -14.56 -28.30 16.25
N ARG A 116 -14.36 -29.12 17.26
CA ARG A 116 -14.24 -28.70 18.66
C ARG A 116 -12.77 -28.62 19.04
N VAL A 117 -12.36 -27.46 19.52
CA VAL A 117 -10.97 -27.20 19.88
C VAL A 117 -10.86 -26.87 21.36
N GLU A 118 -9.94 -27.54 22.06
CA GLU A 118 -9.56 -27.23 23.43
C GLU A 118 -8.20 -26.53 23.46
N TYR A 119 -8.06 -25.61 24.40
CA TYR A 119 -6.87 -24.75 24.50
C TYR A 119 -6.30 -24.72 25.90
N ASP A 120 -4.97 -24.58 25.98
CA ASP A 120 -4.27 -24.03 27.15
C ASP A 120 -4.05 -22.54 26.91
N GLN A 121 -4.98 -21.72 27.42
CA GLN A 121 -4.98 -20.28 27.20
C GLN A 121 -4.00 -19.56 28.11
N GLN A 122 -3.21 -18.63 27.53
CA GLN A 122 -2.25 -17.78 28.24
C GLN A 122 -2.71 -16.31 28.23
N PRO A 123 -2.19 -15.48 29.15
CA PRO A 123 -2.38 -14.03 29.10
C PRO A 123 -1.82 -13.47 27.79
N HIS A 124 -2.54 -12.49 27.22
CA HIS A 124 -2.16 -11.82 25.97
C HIS A 124 -2.12 -10.31 26.15
N ASP A 125 -1.35 -9.62 25.31
CA ASP A 125 -1.34 -8.15 25.19
C ASP A 125 -1.50 -7.73 23.72
N VAL A 126 -2.61 -7.06 23.43
CA VAL A 126 -2.96 -6.50 22.11
C VAL A 126 -3.11 -4.97 22.16
N GLY A 127 -2.78 -4.37 23.30
CA GLY A 127 -2.95 -2.94 23.57
C GLY A 127 -1.75 -2.11 23.13
N PHE A 128 -1.86 -1.42 21.99
CA PHE A 128 -0.81 -0.52 21.53
C PHE A 128 -0.70 0.72 22.43
N ARG A 129 0.51 0.96 22.95
CA ARG A 129 0.88 2.12 23.76
C ARG A 129 2.38 2.43 23.62
N THR A 130 2.75 3.69 23.63
CA THR A 130 4.15 4.13 23.42
C THR A 130 5.07 3.81 24.60
N ASP A 131 4.53 3.61 25.79
CA ASP A 131 5.22 3.19 27.03
C ASP A 131 5.14 1.69 27.29
N HIS A 132 4.88 0.88 26.24
CA HIS A 132 4.82 -0.58 26.36
C HIS A 132 6.15 -1.12 26.92
N PRO A 133 6.13 -2.06 27.90
CA PRO A 133 7.37 -2.56 28.51
C PRO A 133 8.32 -3.27 27.53
N ASP A 134 7.78 -3.83 26.45
CA ASP A 134 8.54 -4.53 25.40
C ASP A 134 8.85 -3.64 24.17
N VAL A 135 8.66 -2.31 24.28
CA VAL A 135 9.03 -1.40 23.18
C VAL A 135 10.52 -1.48 22.93
N TYR A 136 10.90 -1.53 21.65
CA TYR A 136 12.31 -1.61 21.26
C TYR A 136 12.61 -0.79 19.99
N GLU A 137 13.90 -0.55 19.77
CA GLU A 137 14.43 0.02 18.52
C GLU A 137 14.63 -1.12 17.51
N PRO A 138 13.98 -1.12 16.35
CA PRO A 138 14.18 -2.14 15.32
C PRO A 138 15.55 -1.99 14.66
N GLU A 139 16.09 -3.08 14.11
CA GLU A 139 17.34 -3.02 13.34
C GLU A 139 17.13 -2.30 11.99
N VAL A 140 15.95 -2.46 11.40
CA VAL A 140 15.58 -1.87 10.11
C VAL A 140 14.08 -1.59 10.11
N VAL A 141 13.65 -0.54 9.41
CA VAL A 141 12.22 -0.30 9.17
C VAL A 141 11.84 -0.67 7.74
N ASN A 142 10.55 -0.78 7.48
CA ASN A 142 10.03 -1.15 6.16
C ASN A 142 10.71 -0.34 5.05
N GLY A 143 10.95 -0.98 3.90
CA GLY A 143 11.71 -0.40 2.79
C GLY A 143 13.23 -0.48 2.95
N GLY A 144 13.73 -1.12 4.02
CA GLY A 144 15.16 -1.32 4.28
C GLY A 144 15.88 -0.06 4.79
N TYR A 145 15.13 0.89 5.38
CA TYR A 145 15.74 2.09 5.92
C TYR A 145 16.27 1.89 7.33
N GLU A 146 17.37 2.60 7.65
CA GLU A 146 17.85 2.73 9.02
C GLU A 146 16.77 3.31 9.94
N PRO A 147 16.58 2.78 11.16
CA PRO A 147 15.53 3.24 12.06
C PRO A 147 15.76 4.67 12.56
N ALA A 148 17.00 5.12 12.60
CA ALA A 148 17.38 6.43 13.09
C ALA A 148 18.24 7.19 12.07
N SER A 149 18.10 8.53 12.06
CA SER A 149 18.96 9.44 11.31
C SER A 149 19.07 10.76 12.08
N SER A 150 20.25 11.35 12.13
CA SER A 150 20.46 12.62 12.80
C SER A 150 21.51 13.49 12.12
N THR A 151 21.25 14.82 12.10
CA THR A 151 22.18 15.83 11.63
C THR A 151 22.07 17.05 12.56
N GLY A 152 23.20 17.64 12.94
CA GLY A 152 23.23 18.81 13.83
C GLY A 152 22.79 18.52 15.25
N GLU A 153 22.35 19.56 15.98
CA GLU A 153 22.01 19.51 17.40
C GLU A 153 20.59 20.03 17.65
N MET A 154 19.64 19.13 17.85
CA MET A 154 18.23 19.45 18.08
C MET A 154 17.98 20.27 19.36
N GLY A 155 18.60 19.86 20.49
CA GLY A 155 18.33 20.46 21.81
C GLY A 155 18.59 21.97 21.86
N PRO A 156 19.79 22.44 21.50
CA PRO A 156 20.11 23.88 21.43
C PRO A 156 19.21 24.65 20.47
N SER A 157 18.83 24.07 19.33
CA SER A 157 17.95 24.71 18.35
C SER A 157 16.53 24.92 18.92
N LEU A 158 15.93 23.89 19.54
CA LEU A 158 14.63 23.98 20.20
C LEU A 158 14.65 25.01 21.33
N ALA A 159 15.68 25.01 22.20
CA ALA A 159 15.80 25.96 23.29
C ALA A 159 15.90 27.41 22.80
N ARG A 160 16.63 27.65 21.70
CA ARG A 160 16.72 28.97 21.08
C ARG A 160 15.39 29.41 20.48
N ALA A 161 14.68 28.54 19.82
CA ALA A 161 13.40 28.84 19.17
C ALA A 161 12.30 29.18 20.21
N GLN A 162 12.34 28.59 21.41
CA GLN A 162 11.41 28.96 22.51
C GLN A 162 11.49 30.44 22.93
N THR A 163 12.60 31.12 22.68
CA THR A 163 12.79 32.52 23.07
C THR A 163 12.87 33.49 21.89
N HIS A 164 13.22 33.00 20.69
CA HIS A 164 13.52 33.87 19.54
C HIS A 164 12.88 33.35 18.23
N GLY A 165 11.93 32.45 18.30
CA GLY A 165 11.25 31.86 17.17
C GLY A 165 9.99 31.16 17.60
N HIS A 166 9.62 30.06 16.90
CA HIS A 166 8.44 29.29 17.17
C HIS A 166 8.76 27.79 17.32
N VAL A 167 7.99 27.10 18.16
CA VAL A 167 8.16 25.67 18.43
C VAL A 167 6.81 24.96 18.35
N VAL A 168 6.76 23.84 17.65
CA VAL A 168 5.69 22.84 17.74
C VAL A 168 6.29 21.58 18.35
N ASP A 169 5.67 21.01 19.37
CA ASP A 169 6.03 19.74 20.00
C ASP A 169 4.74 18.99 20.32
N GLN A 170 4.29 18.14 19.40
CA GLN A 170 2.98 17.48 19.46
C GLN A 170 3.08 16.02 19.03
N SER A 171 2.11 15.23 19.48
CA SER A 171 1.93 13.84 19.08
C SER A 171 0.70 13.67 18.21
N TYR A 172 0.83 12.83 17.19
CA TYR A 172 -0.21 12.54 16.19
C TYR A 172 -0.38 11.02 16.12
N SER A 173 -1.62 10.54 15.99
CA SER A 173 -1.88 9.11 15.87
C SER A 173 -2.70 8.75 14.65
N THR A 174 -2.39 7.58 14.07
CA THR A 174 -3.17 6.97 12.99
C THR A 174 -3.73 5.63 13.45
N PRO A 175 -4.93 5.24 13.00
CA PRO A 175 -5.55 3.97 13.40
C PRO A 175 -4.89 2.77 12.72
N GLU A 176 -5.31 1.57 13.14
CA GLU A 176 -5.12 0.33 12.39
C GLU A 176 -6.10 0.32 11.21
N GLU A 177 -5.61 0.10 9.97
CA GLU A 177 -6.40 0.14 8.74
C GLU A 177 -6.19 -1.12 7.89
N HIS A 178 -7.28 -1.66 7.30
CA HIS A 178 -7.25 -2.84 6.45
C HIS A 178 -7.48 -2.50 4.98
N ASN A 179 -6.71 -3.10 4.08
CA ASN A 179 -6.69 -2.79 2.64
C ASN A 179 -8.02 -3.05 1.92
N ASN A 180 -8.76 -4.05 2.36
CA ASN A 180 -10.11 -4.39 1.89
C ASN A 180 -10.34 -4.30 0.36
N PRO A 181 -9.49 -4.92 -0.49
CA PRO A 181 -9.71 -4.92 -1.93
C PRO A 181 -11.09 -5.54 -2.28
N MET A 182 -11.69 -5.10 -3.39
CA MET A 182 -13.01 -5.61 -3.83
C MET A 182 -12.97 -7.11 -4.11
N GLU A 183 -11.95 -7.59 -4.82
CA GLU A 183 -11.62 -9.00 -4.85
C GLU A 183 -10.97 -9.39 -3.54
N PRO A 184 -11.57 -10.26 -2.71
CA PRO A 184 -10.88 -10.81 -1.55
C PRO A 184 -9.58 -11.51 -1.96
N HIS A 185 -8.68 -11.75 -1.03
CA HIS A 185 -7.58 -12.66 -1.27
C HIS A 185 -8.16 -14.02 -1.65
N ALA A 186 -7.71 -14.56 -2.77
CA ALA A 186 -8.22 -15.82 -3.29
C ALA A 186 -7.10 -16.58 -3.99
N VAL A 187 -7.09 -17.88 -3.79
CA VAL A 187 -6.13 -18.77 -4.45
C VAL A 187 -6.84 -20.07 -4.82
N SER A 188 -6.50 -20.58 -6.01
CA SER A 188 -6.87 -21.91 -6.47
C SER A 188 -5.61 -22.64 -6.87
N ALA A 189 -5.32 -23.81 -6.31
CA ALA A 189 -4.09 -24.53 -6.65
C ALA A 189 -4.30 -26.03 -6.81
N HIS A 190 -3.44 -26.64 -7.60
CA HIS A 190 -3.37 -28.09 -7.72
C HIS A 190 -1.91 -28.56 -7.72
N TRP A 191 -1.70 -29.72 -7.12
CA TRP A 191 -0.45 -30.44 -7.13
C TRP A 191 -0.46 -31.46 -8.25
N ASP A 192 0.50 -31.38 -9.16
CA ASP A 192 0.68 -32.33 -10.27
C ASP A 192 1.90 -33.19 -9.98
N PRO A 193 1.72 -34.51 -9.70
CA PRO A 193 2.84 -35.40 -9.44
C PRO A 193 3.72 -35.69 -10.68
N ASP A 194 3.18 -35.46 -11.88
CA ASP A 194 3.84 -35.81 -13.15
C ASP A 194 4.51 -34.61 -13.86
N GLY A 195 4.44 -33.40 -13.28
CA GLY A 195 4.92 -32.15 -13.90
C GLY A 195 5.54 -31.14 -12.92
N PRO A 196 5.55 -29.82 -13.24
CA PRO A 196 5.82 -28.79 -12.28
C PRO A 196 4.85 -28.96 -11.13
N LEU A 197 5.35 -29.19 -9.95
CA LEU A 197 4.57 -29.81 -8.89
C LEU A 197 3.37 -29.00 -8.42
N LEU A 198 3.47 -27.66 -8.37
CA LEU A 198 2.41 -26.80 -7.85
C LEU A 198 2.05 -25.69 -8.86
N THR A 199 0.79 -25.68 -9.32
CA THR A 199 0.23 -24.56 -10.08
C THR A 199 -0.76 -23.82 -9.21
N MET A 200 -0.59 -22.49 -9.08
CA MET A 200 -1.43 -21.60 -8.30
C MET A 200 -2.03 -20.53 -9.22
N TYR A 201 -3.34 -20.36 -9.17
CA TYR A 201 -4.04 -19.19 -9.67
C TYR A 201 -4.28 -18.30 -8.45
N ASP A 202 -3.57 -17.18 -8.37
CA ASP A 202 -3.50 -16.40 -7.14
C ASP A 202 -3.81 -14.93 -7.39
N SER A 203 -4.53 -14.32 -6.47
CA SER A 203 -4.84 -12.89 -6.47
C SER A 203 -3.67 -12.08 -5.89
N THR A 204 -2.49 -12.18 -6.51
CA THR A 204 -1.24 -11.62 -5.99
C THR A 204 -0.72 -10.40 -6.77
N GLN A 205 0.00 -9.51 -6.07
CA GLN A 205 0.78 -8.42 -6.68
C GLN A 205 2.17 -8.88 -7.15
N SER A 206 2.58 -10.11 -6.79
CA SER A 206 3.94 -10.59 -7.01
C SER A 206 3.97 -12.09 -7.34
N PRO A 207 3.59 -12.51 -8.54
CA PRO A 207 3.61 -13.95 -8.90
C PRO A 207 4.96 -14.61 -8.63
N HIS A 208 6.07 -14.02 -9.09
CA HIS A 208 7.42 -14.54 -8.84
C HIS A 208 7.80 -14.49 -7.35
N GLY A 209 7.33 -13.47 -6.61
CA GLY A 209 7.55 -13.39 -5.16
C GLY A 209 6.83 -14.50 -4.39
N VAL A 210 5.60 -14.86 -4.80
CA VAL A 210 4.87 -16.00 -4.22
C VAL A 210 5.65 -17.29 -4.44
N ALA A 211 6.05 -17.56 -5.69
CA ALA A 211 6.83 -18.76 -6.01
C ALA A 211 8.13 -18.84 -5.21
N SER A 212 8.93 -17.78 -5.18
CA SER A 212 10.21 -17.76 -4.46
C SER A 212 10.08 -17.84 -2.94
N THR A 213 8.99 -17.30 -2.36
CA THR A 213 8.75 -17.35 -0.92
C THR A 213 8.23 -18.72 -0.48
N LEU A 214 7.32 -19.33 -1.26
CA LEU A 214 6.74 -20.63 -0.90
C LEU A 214 7.66 -21.81 -1.22
N ALA A 215 8.59 -21.67 -2.15
CA ALA A 215 9.50 -22.76 -2.54
C ALA A 215 10.25 -23.37 -1.34
N PRO A 216 11.01 -22.60 -0.52
CA PRO A 216 11.67 -23.18 0.66
C PRO A 216 10.67 -23.71 1.71
N VAL A 217 9.52 -23.04 1.89
CA VAL A 217 8.49 -23.47 2.85
C VAL A 217 7.96 -24.87 2.49
N LEU A 218 7.77 -25.15 1.19
CA LEU A 218 7.23 -26.40 0.67
C LEU A 218 8.32 -27.45 0.34
N GLY A 219 9.61 -27.08 0.43
CA GLY A 219 10.73 -27.94 0.04
C GLY A 219 10.83 -28.16 -1.47
N LEU A 220 10.51 -27.13 -2.24
CA LEU A 220 10.52 -27.13 -3.70
C LEU A 220 11.58 -26.16 -4.25
N GLU A 221 11.95 -26.34 -5.52
CA GLU A 221 12.64 -25.31 -6.28
C GLU A 221 11.63 -24.28 -6.78
N THR A 222 12.05 -23.02 -6.98
CA THR A 222 11.15 -21.95 -7.41
C THR A 222 10.43 -22.27 -8.74
N GLU A 223 11.13 -22.90 -9.67
CA GLU A 223 10.61 -23.32 -10.98
C GLU A 223 9.55 -24.41 -10.90
N GLN A 224 9.43 -25.09 -9.77
CA GLN A 224 8.39 -26.10 -9.51
C GLN A 224 7.08 -25.49 -9.02
N ILE A 225 7.03 -24.16 -8.84
CA ILE A 225 5.82 -23.41 -8.47
C ILE A 225 5.49 -22.45 -9.60
N ARG A 226 4.39 -22.70 -10.30
CA ARG A 226 3.85 -21.78 -11.30
C ARG A 226 2.71 -20.96 -10.71
N VAL A 227 2.84 -19.64 -10.76
CA VAL A 227 1.82 -18.69 -10.26
C VAL A 227 1.25 -17.89 -11.42
N ILE A 228 -0.08 -17.87 -11.53
CA ILE A 228 -0.83 -17.25 -12.62
C ILE A 228 -1.78 -16.20 -12.04
N ALA A 229 -1.62 -14.93 -12.43
CA ALA A 229 -2.36 -13.77 -11.94
C ALA A 229 -2.60 -12.73 -13.05
N PRO A 230 -3.31 -13.06 -14.15
CA PRO A 230 -3.50 -12.14 -15.28
C PRO A 230 -4.35 -10.91 -14.89
N HIS A 231 -5.27 -11.06 -13.97
CA HIS A 231 -6.15 -10.03 -13.47
C HIS A 231 -6.27 -10.13 -11.95
N VAL A 232 -6.07 -9.01 -11.24
CA VAL A 232 -6.21 -8.90 -9.79
C VAL A 232 -7.13 -7.73 -9.47
N GLY A 233 -8.15 -7.99 -8.66
CA GLY A 233 -9.23 -7.06 -8.30
C GLY A 233 -8.89 -6.11 -7.15
N GLY A 234 -7.69 -5.51 -7.19
CA GLY A 234 -7.14 -4.64 -6.15
C GLY A 234 -6.25 -5.42 -5.17
N GLY A 235 -5.27 -4.73 -4.59
CA GLY A 235 -4.35 -5.30 -3.60
C GLY A 235 -3.95 -4.28 -2.55
N PHE A 236 -3.58 -3.08 -2.98
CA PHE A 236 -3.21 -1.94 -2.13
C PHE A 236 -2.05 -2.23 -1.15
N GLY A 237 -1.26 -3.29 -1.42
CA GLY A 237 -0.14 -3.75 -0.62
C GLY A 237 -0.35 -5.10 0.05
N SER A 238 -1.56 -5.44 0.51
CA SER A 238 -1.81 -6.71 1.21
C SER A 238 -1.60 -7.96 0.37
N LYS A 239 -1.66 -7.85 -0.96
CA LYS A 239 -1.36 -8.94 -1.90
C LYS A 239 0.10 -8.94 -2.39
N GLY A 240 0.98 -8.18 -1.72
CA GLY A 240 2.39 -8.02 -2.11
C GLY A 240 3.30 -9.19 -1.79
N ALA A 241 2.90 -10.05 -0.87
CA ALA A 241 3.53 -11.31 -0.52
C ALA A 241 2.48 -12.38 -0.25
N PRO A 242 2.85 -13.68 -0.23
CA PRO A 242 1.95 -14.73 0.22
C PRO A 242 1.66 -14.58 1.72
N HIS A 243 0.49 -15.06 2.14
CA HIS A 243 0.06 -15.13 3.53
C HIS A 243 -0.45 -16.54 3.88
N ALA A 244 -1.07 -16.68 5.04
CA ALA A 244 -1.56 -17.97 5.53
C ALA A 244 -2.48 -18.73 4.54
N HIS A 245 -3.30 -18.02 3.75
CA HIS A 245 -4.21 -18.63 2.79
C HIS A 245 -3.51 -19.38 1.66
N ASP A 246 -2.34 -18.93 1.22
CA ASP A 246 -1.54 -19.60 0.19
C ASP A 246 -1.00 -20.93 0.71
N VAL A 247 -0.48 -20.93 1.94
CA VAL A 247 0.02 -22.15 2.60
C VAL A 247 -1.12 -23.13 2.85
N LEU A 248 -2.29 -22.65 3.30
CA LEU A 248 -3.47 -23.49 3.51
C LEU A 248 -3.87 -24.24 2.25
N VAL A 249 -3.92 -23.54 1.09
CA VAL A 249 -4.29 -24.16 -0.20
C VAL A 249 -3.20 -25.10 -0.69
N ALA A 250 -1.92 -24.74 -0.50
CA ALA A 250 -0.81 -25.64 -0.83
C ALA A 250 -0.85 -26.95 -0.02
N LEU A 251 -1.11 -26.89 1.28
CA LEU A 251 -1.30 -28.09 2.14
C LEU A 251 -2.48 -28.94 1.66
N GLY A 252 -3.60 -28.30 1.28
CA GLY A 252 -4.74 -29.01 0.71
C GLY A 252 -4.40 -29.70 -0.62
N ALA A 253 -3.65 -29.03 -1.52
CA ALA A 253 -3.20 -29.58 -2.80
C ALA A 253 -2.22 -30.74 -2.63
N MET A 254 -1.31 -30.64 -1.65
CA MET A 254 -0.41 -31.75 -1.29
C MET A 254 -1.17 -32.96 -0.75
N HIS A 255 -2.25 -32.73 0.02
CA HIS A 255 -3.05 -33.79 0.60
C HIS A 255 -3.94 -34.50 -0.43
N LEU A 256 -4.46 -33.77 -1.44
CA LEU A 256 -5.32 -34.27 -2.51
C LEU A 256 -4.71 -34.01 -3.90
N PRO A 257 -3.60 -34.69 -4.28
CA PRO A 257 -2.95 -34.48 -5.58
C PRO A 257 -3.92 -34.71 -6.75
N GLY A 258 -3.79 -33.91 -7.80
CA GLY A 258 -4.65 -34.00 -8.99
C GLY A 258 -6.06 -33.39 -8.82
N ARG A 259 -6.34 -32.72 -7.68
CA ARG A 259 -7.57 -31.97 -7.46
C ARG A 259 -7.26 -30.46 -7.36
N LEU A 260 -8.15 -29.64 -7.91
CA LEU A 260 -8.06 -28.19 -7.76
C LEU A 260 -8.65 -27.78 -6.40
N ILE A 261 -7.79 -27.33 -5.48
CA ILE A 261 -8.20 -26.78 -4.18
C ILE A 261 -8.48 -25.30 -4.34
N LYS A 262 -9.65 -24.84 -3.89
CA LYS A 262 -10.09 -23.44 -4.03
C LYS A 262 -10.40 -22.82 -2.67
N TYR A 263 -9.88 -21.62 -2.45
CA TYR A 263 -10.19 -20.84 -1.27
C TYR A 263 -10.27 -19.34 -1.59
N ALA A 264 -11.36 -18.72 -1.21
CA ALA A 264 -11.51 -17.28 -1.15
C ALA A 264 -11.65 -16.87 0.32
N VAL A 265 -10.74 -16.04 0.78
CA VAL A 265 -10.75 -15.50 2.15
C VAL A 265 -12.01 -14.67 2.34
N THR A 266 -12.81 -14.96 3.37
CA THR A 266 -14.01 -14.15 3.65
C THR A 266 -13.63 -12.74 4.08
N ARG A 267 -14.53 -11.76 3.91
CA ARG A 267 -14.26 -10.38 4.34
C ARG A 267 -13.83 -10.31 5.80
N GLN A 268 -14.47 -11.10 6.68
CA GLN A 268 -14.13 -11.16 8.10
C GLN A 268 -12.70 -11.70 8.35
N GLN A 269 -12.31 -12.74 7.60
CA GLN A 269 -10.99 -13.34 7.72
C GLN A 269 -9.89 -12.43 7.18
N MET A 270 -10.19 -11.50 6.28
CA MET A 270 -9.21 -10.53 5.80
C MET A 270 -8.66 -9.64 6.91
N PHE A 271 -9.41 -9.44 7.98
CA PHE A 271 -8.95 -8.66 9.15
C PHE A 271 -7.94 -9.41 10.06
N VAL A 272 -7.62 -10.66 9.72
CA VAL A 272 -6.69 -11.48 10.53
C VAL A 272 -5.67 -12.28 9.71
N PHE A 273 -5.83 -12.42 8.38
CA PHE A 273 -4.98 -13.30 7.57
C PHE A 273 -3.99 -12.60 6.66
N VAL A 274 -4.25 -11.38 6.23
CA VAL A 274 -3.65 -10.82 5.01
C VAL A 274 -2.90 -9.51 5.22
N GLY A 275 -2.54 -9.23 6.46
CA GLY A 275 -1.86 -8.00 6.83
C GLY A 275 -2.78 -6.77 6.85
N TYR A 276 -2.23 -5.66 7.35
CA TYR A 276 -2.93 -4.41 7.54
C TYR A 276 -1.92 -3.30 7.84
N ARG A 277 -2.29 -2.01 7.67
CA ARG A 277 -1.49 -0.89 8.15
C ARG A 277 -1.53 -0.86 9.66
N PRO A 278 -0.39 -0.91 10.37
CA PRO A 278 -0.35 -0.85 11.81
C PRO A 278 -0.75 0.54 12.33
N ARG A 279 -1.24 0.57 13.55
CA ARG A 279 -1.41 1.81 14.30
C ARG A 279 -0.06 2.48 14.53
N THR A 280 0.01 3.82 14.35
CA THR A 280 1.22 4.60 14.62
C THR A 280 0.95 5.75 15.56
N VAL A 281 1.99 6.16 16.31
CA VAL A 281 2.06 7.43 17.02
C VAL A 281 3.34 8.12 16.58
N SER A 282 3.24 9.37 16.15
CA SER A 282 4.36 10.21 15.72
C SER A 282 4.46 11.45 16.60
N ARG A 283 5.58 11.65 17.29
CA ARG A 283 5.89 12.91 17.94
C ARG A 283 6.70 13.78 16.99
N ILE A 284 6.14 14.93 16.64
CA ILE A 284 6.78 15.92 15.77
C ILE A 284 7.26 17.09 16.61
N ARG A 285 8.53 17.46 16.43
CA ARG A 285 9.16 18.63 17.02
C ARG A 285 9.72 19.51 15.92
N LEU A 286 9.09 20.66 15.70
CA LEU A 286 9.56 21.67 14.77
C LEU A 286 10.06 22.89 15.53
N ALA A 287 11.15 23.47 15.07
CA ALA A 287 11.62 24.78 15.52
C ALA A 287 11.88 25.67 14.31
N SER A 288 11.48 26.93 14.39
CA SER A 288 11.80 27.95 13.39
C SER A 288 12.42 29.19 14.04
N ASP A 289 13.03 30.04 13.23
CA ASP A 289 13.30 31.41 13.60
C ASP A 289 12.02 32.28 13.56
N ALA A 290 12.15 33.58 13.80
CA ALA A 290 11.03 34.52 13.83
C ALA A 290 10.35 34.67 12.45
N ASP A 291 11.06 34.41 11.36
CA ASP A 291 10.55 34.52 9.98
C ASP A 291 9.98 33.19 9.45
N GLY A 292 9.88 32.15 10.30
CA GLY A 292 9.34 30.85 9.95
C GLY A 292 10.31 29.91 9.23
N ARG A 293 11.61 30.24 9.13
CA ARG A 293 12.62 29.34 8.60
C ARG A 293 12.92 28.24 9.60
N LEU A 294 12.75 26.99 9.18
CA LEU A 294 13.00 25.83 10.02
C LEU A 294 14.47 25.75 10.45
N THR A 295 14.66 25.67 11.75
CA THR A 295 15.99 25.48 12.39
C THR A 295 16.16 24.05 12.91
N ALA A 296 15.05 23.33 13.16
CA ALA A 296 15.08 21.93 13.55
C ALA A 296 13.82 21.18 13.13
N ILE A 297 14.00 19.88 12.78
CA ILE A 297 12.92 18.92 12.53
C ILE A 297 13.23 17.64 13.33
N GLY A 298 12.34 17.26 14.24
CA GLY A 298 12.36 15.99 14.96
C GLY A 298 11.11 15.19 14.63
N HIS A 299 11.28 13.92 14.27
CA HIS A 299 10.18 13.00 14.06
C HIS A 299 10.51 11.67 14.75
N GLU A 300 9.79 11.34 15.80
CA GLU A 300 9.91 10.10 16.56
C GLU A 300 8.62 9.31 16.38
N ALA A 301 8.70 8.09 15.85
CA ALA A 301 7.54 7.29 15.47
C ALA A 301 7.52 5.96 16.24
N TRP A 302 6.37 5.60 16.77
CA TRP A 302 6.06 4.28 17.32
C TRP A 302 5.11 3.56 16.37
N SER A 303 5.44 2.32 16.02
CA SER A 303 4.63 1.46 15.18
C SER A 303 4.19 0.23 15.96
N GLN A 304 2.91 -0.11 15.88
CA GLN A 304 2.45 -1.44 16.24
C GLN A 304 3.17 -2.47 15.38
N SER A 305 3.63 -3.56 16.01
CA SER A 305 4.23 -4.71 15.35
C SER A 305 3.64 -6.00 15.90
N SER A 306 4.06 -7.14 15.41
CA SER A 306 3.56 -8.45 15.82
C SER A 306 4.69 -9.35 16.35
N ARG A 307 4.33 -10.24 17.28
CA ARG A 307 5.21 -11.34 17.72
C ARG A 307 5.29 -12.48 16.68
N VAL A 308 4.40 -12.47 15.67
CA VAL A 308 4.44 -13.44 14.56
C VAL A 308 5.55 -13.10 13.58
N LYS A 309 5.60 -11.82 13.18
CA LYS A 309 6.58 -11.28 12.24
C LYS A 309 6.74 -9.78 12.49
N GLU A 310 7.97 -9.33 12.55
CA GLU A 310 8.26 -7.90 12.64
C GLU A 310 7.83 -7.18 11.36
N PHE A 311 7.12 -6.09 11.54
CA PHE A 311 6.87 -5.07 10.52
C PHE A 311 6.80 -3.72 11.22
N VAL A 312 7.58 -2.75 10.76
CA VAL A 312 7.66 -1.41 11.34
C VAL A 312 7.47 -0.38 10.24
N GLU A 313 6.39 0.42 10.34
CA GLU A 313 6.13 1.52 9.39
C GLU A 313 7.28 2.53 9.41
N GLN A 314 7.77 2.94 8.24
CA GLN A 314 8.84 3.94 8.11
C GLN A 314 8.32 5.39 8.25
N ALA A 315 7.40 5.67 9.19
CA ALA A 315 6.65 6.93 9.28
C ALA A 315 7.53 8.19 9.41
N ALA A 316 8.71 8.09 10.04
CA ALA A 316 9.60 9.22 10.20
C ALA A 316 10.57 9.44 9.01
N VAL A 317 10.69 8.49 8.08
CA VAL A 317 11.62 8.56 6.94
C VAL A 317 11.31 9.75 6.01
N PRO A 318 10.07 10.05 5.62
CA PRO A 318 9.76 11.19 4.73
C PRO A 318 10.25 12.54 5.28
N SER A 319 10.28 12.72 6.60
CA SER A 319 10.76 13.94 7.25
C SER A 319 12.26 14.20 7.07
N ARG A 320 13.03 13.22 6.59
CA ARG A 320 14.46 13.36 6.33
C ARG A 320 14.76 14.22 5.11
N SER A 321 13.85 14.23 4.11
CA SER A 321 14.06 14.85 2.80
C SER A 321 13.04 15.96 2.45
N MET A 322 11.93 16.07 3.19
CA MET A 322 10.81 16.91 2.76
C MET A 322 11.12 18.40 2.83
N TYR A 323 11.68 18.89 3.94
CA TYR A 323 11.97 20.30 4.19
C TYR A 323 13.40 20.53 4.63
N ALA A 324 13.91 21.74 4.34
CA ALA A 324 15.24 22.17 4.77
C ALA A 324 15.26 22.50 6.25
N ALA A 325 16.17 21.89 7.00
CA ALA A 325 16.51 22.29 8.36
C ALA A 325 17.94 21.84 8.70
N PRO A 326 18.76 22.69 9.35
CA PRO A 326 20.16 22.32 9.69
C PRO A 326 20.24 21.25 10.78
N ASN A 327 19.22 21.13 11.64
CA ASN A 327 19.18 20.15 12.71
C ASN A 327 18.00 19.20 12.49
N ARG A 328 18.29 17.92 12.25
CA ARG A 328 17.25 16.90 12.00
C ARG A 328 17.49 15.67 12.83
N ARG A 329 16.43 15.06 13.33
CA ARG A 329 16.47 13.77 14.00
C ARG A 329 15.20 12.98 13.73
N THR A 330 15.36 11.79 13.18
CA THR A 330 14.27 10.81 13.04
C THR A 330 14.58 9.56 13.83
N PHE A 331 13.55 8.91 14.37
CA PHE A 331 13.70 7.71 15.18
C PHE A 331 12.45 6.84 15.10
N HIS A 332 12.60 5.51 15.14
CA HIS A 332 11.49 4.58 15.13
C HIS A 332 11.57 3.61 16.29
N HIS A 333 10.39 3.26 16.81
CA HIS A 333 10.18 2.24 17.84
C HIS A 333 9.15 1.24 17.35
N ALA A 334 9.35 -0.03 17.71
CA ALA A 334 8.41 -1.12 17.48
C ALA A 334 7.78 -1.58 18.79
N VAL A 335 6.48 -1.85 18.77
CA VAL A 335 5.72 -2.38 19.90
C VAL A 335 5.18 -3.77 19.52
N PRO A 336 5.80 -4.87 19.98
CA PRO A 336 5.40 -6.22 19.62
C PRO A 336 4.18 -6.66 20.44
N LEU A 337 3.09 -7.04 19.75
CA LEU A 337 1.82 -7.42 20.33
C LEU A 337 1.38 -8.83 19.87
N ASP A 338 0.43 -9.43 20.59
CA ASP A 338 -0.19 -10.71 20.23
C ASP A 338 -1.30 -10.52 19.18
N VAL A 339 -0.91 -9.99 18.02
CA VAL A 339 -1.77 -9.63 16.88
C VAL A 339 -1.26 -10.25 15.58
N PRO A 340 -2.09 -10.36 14.52
CA PRO A 340 -1.59 -10.76 13.20
C PRO A 340 -0.44 -9.87 12.75
N ALA A 341 0.40 -10.37 11.86
CA ALA A 341 1.48 -9.56 11.29
C ALA A 341 0.92 -8.38 10.49
N PRO A 342 1.31 -7.11 10.79
CA PRO A 342 1.04 -5.98 9.92
C PRO A 342 1.74 -6.15 8.58
N TYR A 343 1.25 -5.45 7.56
CA TYR A 343 1.85 -5.49 6.24
C TYR A 343 1.59 -4.19 5.46
N TRP A 344 2.07 -4.11 4.23
CA TRP A 344 1.94 -2.92 3.41
C TRP A 344 0.47 -2.52 3.18
N MET A 345 0.22 -1.25 3.35
CA MET A 345 -0.94 -0.57 2.81
C MET A 345 -0.48 0.67 2.06
N ARG A 346 -1.09 0.98 0.93
CA ARG A 346 -0.76 2.04 -0.03
C ARG A 346 -0.10 3.27 0.61
N ALA A 347 1.13 3.62 0.19
CA ALA A 347 2.05 4.60 0.79
C ALA A 347 2.45 4.24 2.23
N PRO A 348 3.04 3.02 2.46
CA PRO A 348 3.48 2.64 3.80
C PRO A 348 4.53 3.62 4.30
N GLY A 349 4.38 4.09 5.53
CA GLY A 349 5.22 5.12 6.14
C GLY A 349 4.95 6.54 5.65
N GLU A 350 4.83 6.75 4.34
CA GLU A 350 4.58 8.07 3.77
C GLU A 350 3.21 8.63 4.15
N ALA A 351 2.15 7.82 4.13
CA ALA A 351 0.81 8.29 4.48
C ALA A 351 0.69 8.65 5.97
N PRO A 352 1.02 7.79 6.94
CA PRO A 352 0.95 8.14 8.36
C PRO A 352 1.98 9.21 8.76
N GLY A 353 3.18 9.17 8.17
CA GLY A 353 4.24 10.14 8.46
C GLY A 353 3.93 11.54 7.93
N ALA A 354 3.38 11.64 6.72
CA ALA A 354 2.98 12.93 6.15
C ALA A 354 1.78 13.51 6.89
N PHE A 355 0.83 12.69 7.36
CA PHE A 355 -0.25 13.20 8.22
C PHE A 355 0.32 13.97 9.41
N ALA A 356 1.20 13.35 10.17
CA ALA A 356 1.79 13.99 11.36
C ALA A 356 2.63 15.23 10.99
N ALA A 357 3.52 15.11 10.01
CA ALA A 357 4.44 16.18 9.63
C ALA A 357 3.71 17.40 9.02
N GLU A 358 2.72 17.17 8.17
CA GLU A 358 2.02 18.22 7.43
C GLU A 358 0.96 18.94 8.30
N VAL A 359 0.37 18.27 9.30
CA VAL A 359 -0.45 18.94 10.33
C VAL A 359 0.45 19.79 11.24
N ALA A 360 1.63 19.27 11.65
CA ALA A 360 2.59 20.05 12.44
C ALA A 360 3.12 21.27 11.66
N MET A 361 3.32 21.17 10.35
CA MET A 361 3.72 22.30 9.49
C MET A 361 2.60 23.37 9.42
N ASP A 362 1.34 22.98 9.42
CA ASP A 362 0.22 23.92 9.46
C ASP A 362 0.10 24.59 10.82
N GLU A 363 0.32 23.86 11.93
CA GLU A 363 0.41 24.42 13.28
C GLU A 363 1.56 25.44 13.40
N LEU A 364 2.71 25.14 12.79
CA LEU A 364 3.84 26.07 12.77
C LEU A 364 3.53 27.32 11.93
N ALA A 365 2.85 27.19 10.80
CA ALA A 365 2.45 28.32 9.97
C ALA A 365 1.55 29.28 10.74
N GLU A 366 0.58 28.75 11.49
CA GLU A 366 -0.28 29.56 12.37
C GLU A 366 0.54 30.24 13.47
N ALA A 367 1.44 29.52 14.15
CA ALA A 367 2.30 30.08 15.19
C ALA A 367 3.20 31.21 14.67
N CYS A 368 3.66 31.13 13.42
CA CYS A 368 4.45 32.17 12.76
C CYS A 368 3.59 33.29 12.16
N GLY A 369 2.25 33.15 12.11
CA GLY A 369 1.37 34.08 11.41
C GLY A 369 1.56 34.11 9.89
N LEU A 370 2.04 33.00 9.32
CA LEU A 370 2.30 32.83 7.88
C LEU A 370 1.19 32.05 7.19
N ASP A 371 1.02 32.31 5.90
CA ASP A 371 0.21 31.43 5.05
C ASP A 371 0.86 30.03 5.01
N PRO A 372 0.06 28.93 5.15
CA PRO A 372 0.58 27.58 5.13
C PRO A 372 1.40 27.20 3.88
N ILE A 373 1.07 27.78 2.70
CA ILE A 373 1.83 27.57 1.46
C ILE A 373 3.16 28.31 1.55
N GLU A 374 3.15 29.57 2.01
CA GLU A 374 4.37 30.38 2.10
C GLU A 374 5.38 29.79 3.08
N LEU A 375 4.93 29.23 4.22
CA LEU A 375 5.83 28.51 5.13
C LEU A 375 6.52 27.32 4.41
N ARG A 376 5.77 26.53 3.63
CA ARG A 376 6.32 25.38 2.88
C ARG A 376 7.29 25.82 1.80
N VAL A 377 6.95 26.84 1.04
CA VAL A 377 7.80 27.41 -0.02
C VAL A 377 9.10 27.98 0.55
N SER A 378 9.04 28.68 1.67
CA SER A 378 10.25 29.27 2.29
C SER A 378 11.22 28.21 2.83
N ASN A 379 10.74 26.98 3.09
CA ASN A 379 11.55 25.86 3.60
C ASN A 379 11.82 24.76 2.55
N ASP A 380 11.61 25.07 1.27
CA ASP A 380 11.90 24.14 0.18
C ASP A 380 13.42 23.96 0.00
N PRO A 381 13.99 22.73 0.05
CA PRO A 381 15.43 22.51 -0.03
C PRO A 381 15.95 22.50 -1.47
N GLU A 382 17.09 23.13 -1.72
CA GLU A 382 17.78 23.12 -3.02
C GLU A 382 18.38 21.75 -3.38
N THR A 383 18.80 20.98 -2.36
CA THR A 383 19.33 19.61 -2.47
C THR A 383 18.65 18.72 -1.46
N ASP A 384 18.70 17.40 -1.66
CA ASP A 384 18.17 16.46 -0.69
C ASP A 384 18.84 16.62 0.68
N PRO A 385 18.10 17.02 1.72
CA PRO A 385 18.68 17.28 3.04
C PRO A 385 19.35 16.04 3.65
N GLU A 386 18.90 14.83 3.34
CA GLU A 386 19.45 13.61 3.90
C GLU A 386 20.78 13.22 3.25
N SER A 387 20.84 13.18 1.91
CA SER A 387 21.99 12.69 1.17
C SER A 387 22.92 13.79 0.64
N GLY A 388 22.46 15.05 0.62
CA GLY A 388 23.15 16.18 -0.01
C GLY A 388 23.14 16.13 -1.54
N ARG A 389 22.54 15.12 -2.16
CA ARG A 389 22.49 14.98 -3.61
C ARG A 389 21.54 16.01 -4.26
N PRO A 390 21.84 16.47 -5.47
CA PRO A 390 20.89 17.27 -6.24
C PRO A 390 19.65 16.43 -6.57
N TRP A 391 18.53 17.10 -6.70
CA TRP A 391 17.28 16.48 -7.17
C TRP A 391 17.36 16.15 -8.65
N SER A 392 16.79 15.02 -9.07
CA SER A 392 16.56 14.76 -10.50
C SER A 392 15.53 15.75 -11.06
N SER A 393 14.48 16.01 -10.28
CA SER A 393 13.48 17.05 -10.48
C SER A 393 12.75 17.30 -9.15
N ARG A 394 12.64 18.55 -8.72
CA ARG A 394 11.87 18.95 -7.55
C ARG A 394 10.97 20.13 -7.92
N ARG A 395 9.69 19.85 -8.12
CA ARG A 395 8.70 20.86 -8.51
C ARG A 395 7.55 20.98 -7.50
N LEU A 396 7.87 20.78 -6.21
CA LEU A 396 6.89 20.91 -5.13
C LEU A 396 6.29 22.32 -5.07
N VAL A 397 7.14 23.35 -5.20
CA VAL A 397 6.68 24.75 -5.20
C VAL A 397 5.72 25.03 -6.35
N ASP A 398 6.00 24.48 -7.55
CA ASP A 398 5.08 24.60 -8.68
C ASP A 398 3.76 23.89 -8.41
N CYS A 399 3.76 22.71 -7.78
CA CYS A 399 2.54 22.01 -7.38
C CYS A 399 1.71 22.83 -6.38
N LEU A 400 2.35 23.45 -5.39
CA LEU A 400 1.69 24.33 -4.42
C LEU A 400 1.08 25.57 -5.08
N ARG A 401 1.81 26.24 -5.96
CA ARG A 401 1.35 27.45 -6.66
C ARG A 401 0.22 27.15 -7.65
N GLU A 402 0.41 26.17 -8.54
CA GLU A 402 -0.60 25.73 -9.50
C GLU A 402 -1.88 25.26 -8.78
N GLY A 403 -1.71 24.52 -7.68
CA GLY A 403 -2.83 24.06 -6.86
C GLY A 403 -3.56 25.21 -6.19
N ALA A 404 -2.86 26.18 -5.63
CA ALA A 404 -3.45 27.37 -5.03
C ALA A 404 -4.30 28.15 -6.02
N ASP A 405 -3.80 28.37 -7.23
CA ASP A 405 -4.51 29.11 -8.27
C ASP A 405 -5.78 28.36 -8.71
N ARG A 406 -5.68 27.04 -8.99
CA ARG A 406 -6.82 26.22 -9.41
C ARG A 406 -7.87 26.03 -8.33
N PHE A 407 -7.43 25.90 -7.07
CA PHE A 407 -8.31 25.68 -5.93
C PHE A 407 -9.01 26.96 -5.48
N GLY A 408 -8.49 28.16 -5.82
CA GLY A 408 -8.96 29.44 -5.30
C GLY A 408 -8.50 29.67 -3.86
N TRP A 409 -7.25 29.34 -3.56
CA TRP A 409 -6.67 29.46 -2.22
C TRP A 409 -6.74 30.87 -1.62
N SER A 410 -6.77 31.91 -2.47
CA SER A 410 -6.92 33.30 -2.02
C SER A 410 -8.22 33.57 -1.25
N GLU A 411 -9.22 32.69 -1.37
CA GLU A 411 -10.48 32.77 -0.63
C GLU A 411 -10.41 32.08 0.74
N ARG A 412 -9.28 31.45 1.08
CA ARG A 412 -9.10 30.81 2.39
C ARG A 412 -9.21 31.85 3.51
N PRO A 413 -10.04 31.61 4.53
CA PRO A 413 -10.06 32.47 5.71
C PRO A 413 -8.69 32.48 6.42
N ALA A 414 -8.11 33.67 6.60
CA ALA A 414 -6.84 33.80 7.31
C ALA A 414 -6.98 33.41 8.80
N THR A 415 -8.15 33.72 9.39
CA THR A 415 -8.47 33.36 10.78
C THR A 415 -9.33 32.10 10.78
N PRO A 416 -8.96 31.05 11.52
CA PRO A 416 -9.81 29.88 11.70
C PRO A 416 -11.18 30.22 12.27
N ALA A 417 -12.20 29.43 11.97
CA ALA A 417 -13.59 29.57 12.39
C ALA A 417 -14.30 30.88 11.99
N SER A 418 -13.75 31.61 11.01
CA SER A 418 -14.29 32.92 10.60
C SER A 418 -15.24 32.91 9.42
N ARG A 419 -15.32 31.80 8.64
CA ARG A 419 -16.18 31.69 7.45
C ARG A 419 -17.37 30.77 7.71
N ARG A 420 -18.57 31.26 7.40
CA ARG A 420 -19.81 30.48 7.46
C ARG A 420 -20.59 30.56 6.15
N ASP A 421 -21.27 29.48 5.82
CA ASP A 421 -22.27 29.38 4.75
C ASP A 421 -23.52 28.69 5.33
N GLY A 422 -24.45 29.50 5.81
CA GLY A 422 -25.59 29.03 6.60
C GLY A 422 -25.16 28.32 7.88
N ARG A 423 -25.53 27.06 8.03
CA ARG A 423 -25.16 26.21 9.17
C ARG A 423 -23.72 25.66 9.08
N TRP A 424 -23.09 25.77 7.93
CA TRP A 424 -21.78 25.19 7.68
C TRP A 424 -20.65 26.16 8.04
N MET A 425 -19.70 25.70 8.84
CA MET A 425 -18.39 26.29 9.03
C MET A 425 -17.49 25.81 7.89
N VAL A 426 -16.84 26.72 7.16
CA VAL A 426 -16.12 26.40 5.92
C VAL A 426 -14.63 26.67 6.10
N GLY A 427 -13.79 25.71 5.75
CA GLY A 427 -12.34 25.84 5.82
C GLY A 427 -11.64 25.20 4.62
N TYR A 428 -10.43 25.71 4.34
CA TYR A 428 -9.52 25.20 3.31
C TYR A 428 -8.23 24.75 3.96
N GLY A 429 -7.74 23.58 3.55
CA GLY A 429 -6.49 23.00 4.00
C GLY A 429 -5.57 22.62 2.86
N VAL A 430 -4.28 22.63 3.11
CA VAL A 430 -3.22 22.23 2.19
C VAL A 430 -2.25 21.29 2.88
N ALA A 431 -1.67 20.36 2.12
CA ALA A 431 -0.55 19.54 2.54
C ALA A 431 0.35 19.25 1.34
N SER A 432 1.65 19.13 1.60
CA SER A 432 2.61 18.62 0.64
C SER A 432 2.63 17.10 0.65
N ALA A 433 3.14 16.49 -0.44
CA ALA A 433 3.37 15.06 -0.54
C ALA A 433 4.71 14.78 -1.22
N ALA A 434 5.40 13.76 -0.74
CA ALA A 434 6.57 13.19 -1.38
C ALA A 434 6.48 11.66 -1.36
N TYR A 435 6.88 11.03 -2.47
CA TYR A 435 6.95 9.57 -2.54
C TYR A 435 8.24 9.15 -3.25
N PRO A 436 9.06 8.26 -2.66
CA PRO A 436 10.34 7.88 -3.24
C PRO A 436 10.16 7.25 -4.62
N HIS A 437 11.02 7.62 -5.56
CA HIS A 437 11.10 6.93 -6.83
C HIS A 437 11.93 5.67 -6.69
N MET A 438 11.36 4.54 -7.10
CA MET A 438 12.01 3.24 -7.05
C MET A 438 12.06 2.60 -8.43
N VAL A 439 13.22 2.08 -8.80
CA VAL A 439 13.42 1.13 -9.88
C VAL A 439 13.98 -0.14 -9.26
N GLN A 440 13.16 -1.17 -9.21
CA GLN A 440 13.60 -2.47 -8.67
C GLN A 440 14.35 -3.24 -9.77
N SER A 441 15.60 -3.61 -9.50
CA SER A 441 16.45 -4.35 -10.42
C SER A 441 15.96 -5.79 -10.63
N GLY A 442 16.42 -6.41 -11.72
CA GLY A 442 16.17 -7.82 -12.02
C GLY A 442 15.01 -8.10 -12.98
N SER A 443 14.04 -7.18 -13.15
CA SER A 443 12.97 -7.38 -14.11
C SER A 443 13.49 -7.54 -15.54
N GLN A 444 12.91 -8.50 -16.27
CA GLN A 444 13.27 -8.86 -17.63
C GLN A 444 12.07 -8.76 -18.57
N ALA A 445 12.33 -8.49 -19.85
CA ALA A 445 11.32 -8.52 -20.88
C ALA A 445 11.84 -9.29 -22.10
N THR A 446 10.95 -10.03 -22.76
CA THR A 446 11.19 -10.66 -24.04
C THR A 446 10.40 -9.97 -25.13
N ILE A 447 11.06 -9.67 -26.25
CA ILE A 447 10.42 -9.15 -27.46
C ILE A 447 10.65 -10.16 -28.58
N ARG A 448 9.55 -10.55 -29.24
CA ARG A 448 9.54 -11.47 -30.38
C ARG A 448 8.79 -10.85 -31.57
N ALA A 449 9.41 -10.86 -32.75
CA ALA A 449 8.74 -10.47 -33.98
C ALA A 449 7.79 -11.59 -34.46
N GLU A 450 6.53 -11.25 -34.72
CA GLU A 450 5.53 -12.18 -35.26
C GLU A 450 5.37 -12.08 -36.78
N GLY A 451 6.11 -11.16 -37.40
CA GLY A 451 6.00 -10.83 -38.82
C GLY A 451 4.92 -9.79 -39.12
N GLY A 452 5.01 -9.16 -40.29
CA GLY A 452 4.06 -8.13 -40.69
C GLY A 452 4.08 -6.88 -39.77
N GLY A 453 5.22 -6.56 -39.15
CA GLY A 453 5.40 -5.42 -38.26
C GLY A 453 4.72 -5.58 -36.88
N ARG A 454 4.36 -6.81 -36.50
CA ARG A 454 3.76 -7.11 -35.17
C ARG A 454 4.77 -7.75 -34.24
N TYR A 455 4.62 -7.45 -32.94
CA TYR A 455 5.54 -7.88 -31.89
C TYR A 455 4.77 -8.45 -30.70
N ARG A 456 5.26 -9.55 -30.18
CA ARG A 456 4.87 -10.08 -28.86
C ARG A 456 5.85 -9.59 -27.81
N VAL A 457 5.33 -9.05 -26.72
CA VAL A 457 6.12 -8.57 -25.57
C VAL A 457 5.68 -9.33 -24.33
N GLN A 458 6.62 -9.92 -23.64
CA GLN A 458 6.39 -10.81 -22.51
C GLN A 458 7.13 -10.30 -21.27
N VAL A 459 6.42 -10.16 -20.16
CA VAL A 459 6.94 -9.73 -18.83
C VAL A 459 6.09 -10.40 -17.77
N GLY A 460 6.67 -10.97 -16.73
CA GLY A 460 5.92 -11.56 -15.60
C GLY A 460 5.24 -10.55 -14.67
N ALA A 461 5.01 -9.32 -15.16
CA ALA A 461 4.30 -8.24 -14.50
C ALA A 461 2.84 -8.60 -14.22
N VAL A 462 2.16 -7.84 -13.34
CA VAL A 462 0.76 -8.05 -12.99
C VAL A 462 -0.04 -6.74 -13.03
N ASP A 463 -1.32 -6.80 -13.40
CA ASP A 463 -2.26 -5.67 -13.32
C ASP A 463 -3.19 -5.84 -12.11
N ILE A 464 -3.00 -4.98 -11.11
CA ILE A 464 -3.81 -4.95 -9.89
C ILE A 464 -4.93 -3.88 -9.94
N GLY A 465 -5.34 -3.49 -11.15
CA GLY A 465 -6.25 -2.37 -11.40
C GLY A 465 -5.57 -1.07 -11.80
N THR A 466 -4.25 -1.05 -11.84
CA THR A 466 -3.42 0.13 -12.19
C THR A 466 -3.41 0.45 -13.68
N GLY A 467 -3.84 -0.48 -14.56
CA GLY A 467 -3.83 -0.32 -16.01
C GLY A 467 -2.51 -0.76 -16.66
N THR A 468 -1.83 -1.72 -16.06
CA THR A 468 -0.54 -2.25 -16.52
C THR A 468 -0.61 -2.78 -17.95
N TRP A 469 -1.69 -3.50 -18.32
CA TRP A 469 -1.94 -3.95 -19.69
C TRP A 469 -1.80 -2.81 -20.71
N THR A 470 -2.45 -1.69 -20.44
CA THR A 470 -2.43 -0.52 -21.33
C THR A 470 -1.09 0.20 -21.28
N ALA A 471 -0.57 0.47 -20.09
CA ALA A 471 0.65 1.24 -19.91
C ALA A 471 1.88 0.55 -20.51
N LEU A 472 2.08 -0.76 -20.29
CA LEU A 472 3.21 -1.49 -20.85
C LEU A 472 3.08 -1.69 -22.37
N THR A 473 1.85 -1.79 -22.92
CA THR A 473 1.63 -1.77 -24.37
C THR A 473 2.10 -0.45 -24.98
N LEU A 474 1.76 0.71 -24.35
CA LEU A 474 2.22 2.03 -24.81
C LEU A 474 3.73 2.18 -24.70
N VAL A 475 4.33 1.68 -23.61
CA VAL A 475 5.78 1.67 -23.38
C VAL A 475 6.48 0.82 -24.46
N ALA A 476 5.96 -0.36 -24.78
CA ALA A 476 6.51 -1.24 -25.79
C ALA A 476 6.40 -0.63 -27.21
N ALA A 477 5.25 -0.03 -27.51
CA ALA A 477 5.03 0.64 -28.79
C ALA A 477 5.99 1.82 -28.99
N ASP A 478 6.19 2.64 -27.96
CA ASP A 478 7.14 3.76 -27.96
C ASP A 478 8.59 3.25 -28.12
N ALA A 479 8.98 2.24 -27.32
CA ALA A 479 10.31 1.65 -27.36
C ALA A 479 10.63 1.00 -28.71
N LEU A 480 9.67 0.41 -29.41
CA LEU A 480 9.84 -0.20 -30.75
C LEU A 480 9.54 0.78 -31.88
N GLY A 481 8.96 1.97 -31.63
CA GLY A 481 8.60 2.94 -32.66
C GLY A 481 7.46 2.46 -33.58
N VAL A 482 6.54 1.65 -33.04
CA VAL A 482 5.40 1.07 -33.77
C VAL A 482 4.06 1.54 -33.14
N PRO A 483 2.94 1.41 -33.87
CA PRO A 483 1.62 1.66 -33.28
C PRO A 483 1.30 0.66 -32.15
N ALA A 484 0.50 1.09 -31.16
CA ALA A 484 0.13 0.23 -30.02
C ALA A 484 -0.59 -1.07 -30.45
N GLU A 485 -1.35 -1.01 -31.54
CA GLU A 485 -2.07 -2.15 -32.13
C GLU A 485 -1.13 -3.23 -32.71
N ALA A 486 0.14 -2.89 -32.92
CA ALA A 486 1.17 -3.84 -33.35
C ALA A 486 1.75 -4.67 -32.19
N ILE A 487 1.41 -4.32 -30.94
CA ILE A 487 1.92 -4.99 -29.74
C ILE A 487 0.88 -5.98 -29.22
N SER A 488 1.32 -7.23 -29.03
CA SER A 488 0.64 -8.25 -28.22
C SER A 488 1.39 -8.41 -26.90
N LEU A 489 0.81 -7.94 -25.81
CA LEU A 489 1.42 -8.01 -24.48
C LEU A 489 0.95 -9.27 -23.75
N GLU A 490 1.87 -9.97 -23.05
CA GLU A 490 1.59 -11.09 -22.15
C GLU A 490 2.18 -10.79 -20.76
N ILE A 491 1.33 -10.85 -19.73
CA ILE A 491 1.69 -10.62 -18.32
C ILE A 491 0.95 -11.60 -17.39
N GLY A 492 1.33 -11.67 -16.13
CA GLY A 492 0.60 -12.37 -15.07
C GLY A 492 0.90 -13.87 -14.98
N ASP A 493 2.09 -14.32 -15.31
CA ASP A 493 2.47 -15.74 -15.23
C ASP A 493 3.97 -15.86 -14.95
N THR A 494 4.37 -16.71 -14.00
CA THR A 494 5.79 -16.98 -13.71
C THR A 494 6.52 -17.75 -14.81
N ALA A 495 5.81 -18.32 -15.79
CA ALA A 495 6.42 -18.87 -17.00
C ALA A 495 6.98 -17.77 -17.94
N LEU A 496 6.61 -16.50 -17.73
CA LEU A 496 7.13 -15.34 -18.44
C LEU A 496 8.43 -14.84 -17.77
N PRO A 497 9.20 -13.95 -18.45
CA PRO A 497 10.42 -13.40 -17.86
C PRO A 497 10.17 -12.74 -16.50
N TYR A 498 11.11 -12.89 -15.59
CA TYR A 498 11.01 -12.39 -14.21
C TYR A 498 10.58 -10.93 -14.13
N ALA A 499 9.65 -10.64 -13.23
CA ALA A 499 9.24 -9.29 -12.89
C ALA A 499 9.11 -9.11 -11.38
N THR A 500 9.46 -7.93 -10.92
CA THR A 500 9.35 -7.51 -9.53
C THR A 500 7.89 -7.23 -9.13
N VAL A 501 7.63 -7.03 -7.83
CA VAL A 501 6.29 -6.79 -7.29
C VAL A 501 5.62 -5.55 -7.89
N ALA A 502 4.30 -5.59 -8.08
CA ALA A 502 3.46 -4.41 -8.33
C ALA A 502 3.24 -3.63 -7.02
N GLY A 503 4.27 -2.91 -6.57
CA GLY A 503 4.28 -2.19 -5.30
C GLY A 503 5.31 -1.07 -5.31
N GLY A 504 5.27 -0.18 -4.31
CA GLY A 504 6.22 0.93 -4.18
C GLY A 504 6.20 1.92 -5.36
N SER A 505 5.08 1.98 -6.12
CA SER A 505 4.94 2.77 -7.36
C SER A 505 6.03 2.48 -8.40
N SER A 506 6.69 1.33 -8.33
CA SER A 506 7.88 0.98 -9.11
C SER A 506 7.60 0.20 -10.40
N GLY A 507 6.40 -0.37 -10.58
CA GLY A 507 6.11 -1.32 -11.64
C GLY A 507 6.44 -0.79 -13.05
N ILE A 508 5.85 0.33 -13.46
CA ILE A 508 6.11 0.92 -14.79
C ILE A 508 7.58 1.32 -14.93
N SER A 509 8.19 1.87 -13.88
CA SER A 509 9.60 2.24 -13.89
C SER A 509 10.52 1.02 -14.09
N SER A 510 10.25 -0.09 -13.41
CA SER A 510 11.06 -1.32 -13.47
C SER A 510 10.81 -2.12 -14.75
N TRP A 511 9.55 -2.47 -15.01
CA TRP A 511 9.14 -3.30 -16.14
C TRP A 511 9.29 -2.57 -17.48
N GLY A 512 8.96 -1.28 -17.51
CA GLY A 512 9.14 -0.43 -18.69
C GLY A 512 10.62 -0.27 -19.05
N SER A 513 11.51 -0.11 -18.07
CA SER A 513 12.95 -0.07 -18.31
C SER A 513 13.48 -1.38 -18.90
N ALA A 514 12.94 -2.53 -18.44
CA ALA A 514 13.28 -3.84 -19.04
C ALA A 514 12.81 -3.94 -20.51
N ILE A 515 11.61 -3.44 -20.81
CA ILE A 515 11.08 -3.39 -22.19
C ILE A 515 11.96 -2.49 -23.07
N PHE A 516 12.38 -1.30 -22.59
CA PHE A 516 13.29 -0.42 -23.31
C PHE A 516 14.64 -1.07 -23.58
N ALA A 517 15.20 -1.77 -22.58
CA ALA A 517 16.45 -2.52 -22.74
C ALA A 517 16.33 -3.65 -23.77
N ALA A 518 15.22 -4.42 -23.72
CA ALA A 518 14.95 -5.48 -24.68
C ALA A 518 14.76 -4.92 -26.10
N ALA A 519 14.02 -3.81 -26.26
CA ALA A 519 13.82 -3.15 -27.55
C ALA A 519 15.13 -2.61 -28.15
N GLY A 520 15.99 -2.00 -27.34
CA GLY A 520 17.31 -1.53 -27.77
C GLY A 520 18.21 -2.66 -28.26
N ARG A 521 18.28 -3.78 -27.51
CA ARG A 521 19.02 -4.98 -27.93
C ARG A 521 18.42 -5.63 -29.17
N PHE A 522 17.09 -5.68 -29.25
CA PHE A 522 16.36 -6.27 -30.37
C PHE A 522 16.68 -5.52 -31.68
N ARG A 523 16.60 -4.18 -31.67
CA ARG A 523 16.95 -3.33 -32.80
C ARG A 523 18.42 -3.44 -33.20
N THR A 524 19.31 -3.44 -32.22
CA THR A 524 20.75 -3.60 -32.49
C THR A 524 21.05 -4.92 -33.19
N ARG A 525 20.32 -6.00 -32.85
CA ARG A 525 20.54 -7.34 -33.40
C ARG A 525 19.88 -7.57 -34.74
N TYR A 526 18.67 -7.06 -34.94
CA TYR A 526 17.80 -7.41 -36.09
C TYR A 526 17.44 -6.25 -36.99
N GLY A 527 17.79 -4.99 -36.61
CA GLY A 527 17.43 -3.81 -37.38
C GLY A 527 15.94 -3.48 -37.37
N ASP A 528 15.48 -2.74 -38.39
CA ASP A 528 14.09 -2.24 -38.51
C ASP A 528 13.16 -3.25 -39.21
N ASP A 529 13.67 -4.28 -39.91
CA ASP A 529 12.89 -5.31 -40.58
C ASP A 529 13.28 -6.73 -40.05
N PRO A 530 12.90 -7.06 -38.81
CA PRO A 530 13.26 -8.34 -38.20
C PRO A 530 12.51 -9.49 -38.85
N PRO A 531 13.16 -10.67 -39.07
CA PRO A 531 12.47 -11.86 -39.55
C PRO A 531 11.45 -12.34 -38.49
N ALA A 532 10.35 -12.93 -38.94
CA ALA A 532 9.38 -13.56 -38.04
C ALA A 532 10.06 -14.62 -37.17
N GLY A 533 9.79 -14.63 -35.87
CA GLY A 533 10.43 -15.49 -34.89
C GLY A 533 11.75 -14.94 -34.31
N ALA A 534 12.26 -13.80 -34.80
CA ALA A 534 13.38 -13.10 -34.14
C ALA A 534 12.99 -12.74 -32.71
N GLU A 535 13.86 -13.03 -31.74
CA GLU A 535 13.58 -12.89 -30.33
C GLU A 535 14.79 -12.37 -29.53
N THR A 536 14.52 -11.55 -28.54
CA THR A 536 15.54 -11.06 -27.60
C THR A 536 14.94 -10.88 -26.20
N THR A 537 15.64 -11.39 -25.20
CA THR A 537 15.35 -11.14 -23.79
C THR A 537 16.42 -10.21 -23.20
N ALA A 538 16.01 -9.25 -22.39
CA ALA A 538 16.92 -8.39 -21.65
C ALA A 538 16.36 -7.96 -20.30
N ALA A 539 17.26 -7.76 -19.33
CA ALA A 539 16.99 -7.06 -18.11
C ALA A 539 17.30 -5.57 -18.24
N ALA A 540 16.58 -4.73 -17.48
CA ALA A 540 17.04 -3.38 -17.23
C ALA A 540 18.38 -3.42 -16.49
N GLY A 541 19.35 -2.63 -16.94
CA GLY A 541 20.56 -2.39 -16.19
C GLY A 541 20.32 -1.41 -15.03
N ASP A 542 21.31 -1.28 -14.16
CA ASP A 542 21.29 -0.24 -13.14
C ASP A 542 21.32 1.14 -13.80
N ASN A 543 20.60 2.09 -13.20
CA ASN A 543 20.60 3.47 -13.66
C ASN A 543 21.63 4.29 -12.85
N PRO A 544 22.80 4.62 -13.42
CA PRO A 544 23.86 5.33 -12.69
C PRO A 544 23.46 6.76 -12.30
N GLU A 545 22.47 7.35 -12.95
CA GLU A 545 22.01 8.69 -12.61
C GLU A 545 21.31 8.72 -11.23
N LEU A 546 20.72 7.59 -10.79
CA LEU A 546 20.13 7.47 -9.45
C LEU A 546 21.17 7.42 -8.32
N GLU A 547 22.45 7.21 -8.62
CA GLU A 547 23.54 7.41 -7.65
C GLU A 547 23.92 8.89 -7.52
N ARG A 548 23.76 9.68 -8.59
CA ARG A 548 24.11 11.09 -8.66
C ARG A 548 22.97 12.01 -8.22
N TYR A 549 21.75 11.66 -8.56
CA TYR A 549 20.55 12.45 -8.30
C TYR A 549 19.62 11.73 -7.32
N ARG A 550 18.91 12.50 -6.52
CA ARG A 550 17.80 12.00 -5.71
C ARG A 550 16.50 12.16 -6.49
N ALA A 551 15.87 11.05 -6.84
CA ALA A 551 14.58 11.06 -7.52
C ALA A 551 13.45 10.82 -6.51
N ILE A 552 12.49 11.73 -6.45
CA ILE A 552 11.28 11.68 -5.61
C ILE A 552 10.13 12.28 -6.42
N SER A 553 8.94 11.69 -6.35
CA SER A 553 7.72 12.32 -6.84
C SER A 553 7.17 13.28 -5.79
N PHE A 554 6.71 14.45 -6.21
CA PHE A 554 6.17 15.48 -5.33
C PHE A 554 4.73 15.80 -5.67
N GLY A 555 3.98 16.32 -4.69
CA GLY A 555 2.62 16.76 -4.90
C GLY A 555 2.14 17.74 -3.84
N ALA A 556 1.04 18.42 -4.14
CA ALA A 556 0.30 19.26 -3.23
C ALA A 556 -1.17 18.84 -3.21
N HIS A 557 -1.75 18.72 -2.03
CA HIS A 557 -3.14 18.35 -1.82
C HIS A 557 -3.90 19.51 -1.20
N PHE A 558 -5.09 19.77 -1.72
CA PHE A 558 -6.00 20.81 -1.24
C PHE A 558 -7.34 20.18 -0.90
N ALA A 559 -7.96 20.63 0.18
CA ALA A 559 -9.28 20.19 0.60
C ALA A 559 -10.15 21.38 1.04
N GLU A 560 -11.43 21.39 0.65
CA GLU A 560 -12.48 22.18 1.26
C GLU A 560 -13.25 21.29 2.22
N VAL A 561 -13.44 21.77 3.46
CA VAL A 561 -14.24 21.09 4.45
C VAL A 561 -15.39 21.99 4.89
N ARG A 562 -16.56 21.38 5.11
CA ARG A 562 -17.73 21.98 5.72
C ARG A 562 -18.09 21.20 6.96
N VAL A 563 -18.10 21.88 8.09
CA VAL A 563 -18.49 21.30 9.38
C VAL A 563 -19.83 21.92 9.78
N ASP A 564 -20.81 21.09 10.06
CA ASP A 564 -22.11 21.52 10.56
C ASP A 564 -21.97 22.08 11.98
N ALA A 565 -22.39 23.32 12.18
CA ALA A 565 -22.20 24.05 13.44
C ALA A 565 -23.01 23.49 14.61
N ASP A 566 -24.07 22.72 14.35
CA ASP A 566 -24.98 22.16 15.36
C ASP A 566 -24.59 20.71 15.72
N THR A 567 -24.10 19.94 14.75
CA THR A 567 -23.92 18.48 14.91
C THR A 567 -22.46 18.03 14.85
N GLY A 568 -21.55 18.87 14.31
CA GLY A 568 -20.18 18.47 14.03
C GLY A 568 -20.04 17.57 12.79
N GLU A 569 -21.10 17.37 12.01
CA GLU A 569 -21.02 16.58 10.76
C GLU A 569 -19.99 17.19 9.82
N ILE A 570 -19.08 16.36 9.30
CA ILE A 570 -17.99 16.78 8.42
C ILE A 570 -18.34 16.37 6.98
N ARG A 571 -18.22 17.32 6.05
CA ARG A 571 -18.33 17.10 4.60
C ARG A 571 -17.09 17.61 3.90
N VAL A 572 -16.63 16.87 2.88
CA VAL A 572 -15.51 17.28 2.01
C VAL A 572 -16.04 17.46 0.59
N PRO A 573 -16.63 18.61 0.27
CA PRO A 573 -17.28 18.82 -1.02
C PRO A 573 -16.30 18.79 -2.19
N ARG A 574 -15.02 19.16 -1.96
CA ARG A 574 -14.04 19.13 -3.05
C ARG A 574 -12.61 18.91 -2.54
N MET A 575 -11.81 18.19 -3.35
CA MET A 575 -10.37 18.04 -3.19
C MET A 575 -9.67 18.22 -4.53
N LEU A 576 -8.43 18.72 -4.48
CA LEU A 576 -7.55 18.85 -5.66
C LEU A 576 -6.16 18.34 -5.31
N GLY A 577 -5.62 17.46 -6.15
CA GLY A 577 -4.20 17.08 -6.12
C GLY A 577 -3.45 17.63 -7.34
N VAL A 578 -2.25 18.17 -7.12
CA VAL A 578 -1.33 18.58 -8.18
C VAL A 578 -0.03 17.83 -8.02
N PHE A 579 0.45 17.16 -9.08
CA PHE A 579 1.55 16.19 -8.95
C PHE A 579 2.68 16.47 -9.95
N SER A 580 3.91 16.24 -9.50
CA SER A 580 5.15 16.21 -10.27
C SER A 580 5.71 14.79 -10.24
N ILE A 581 5.56 14.06 -11.36
CA ILE A 581 5.85 12.62 -11.47
C ILE A 581 6.69 12.27 -12.71
N GLY A 582 7.29 13.26 -13.36
CA GLY A 582 7.90 13.07 -14.66
C GLY A 582 6.86 12.84 -15.77
N ARG A 583 7.26 12.21 -16.83
CA ARG A 583 6.41 11.97 -18.00
C ARG A 583 5.27 11.00 -17.68
N VAL A 584 4.06 11.37 -18.05
CA VAL A 584 2.86 10.54 -17.89
C VAL A 584 2.73 9.55 -19.04
N VAL A 585 2.65 8.25 -18.74
CA VAL A 585 2.52 7.18 -19.76
C VAL A 585 1.10 7.16 -20.33
N ASN A 586 0.08 7.15 -19.46
CA ASN A 586 -1.32 7.20 -19.85
C ASN A 586 -2.11 8.13 -18.92
N PRO A 587 -2.61 9.28 -19.44
CA PRO A 587 -3.36 10.26 -18.65
C PRO A 587 -4.59 9.69 -17.91
N ARG A 588 -5.30 8.74 -18.54
CA ARG A 588 -6.52 8.16 -17.94
C ARG A 588 -6.24 7.32 -16.72
N THR A 589 -5.24 6.44 -16.83
CA THR A 589 -4.92 5.53 -15.72
C THR A 589 -4.22 6.26 -14.59
N VAL A 590 -3.35 7.23 -14.89
CA VAL A 590 -2.67 8.00 -13.83
C VAL A 590 -3.66 8.87 -13.06
N ARG A 591 -4.61 9.55 -13.75
CA ARG A 591 -5.65 10.32 -13.08
C ARG A 591 -6.49 9.44 -12.14
N SER A 592 -6.87 8.24 -12.61
CA SER A 592 -7.58 7.26 -11.79
C SER A 592 -6.78 6.84 -10.55
N GLN A 593 -5.44 6.67 -10.67
CA GLN A 593 -4.59 6.35 -9.53
C GLN A 593 -4.53 7.50 -8.51
N PHE A 594 -4.44 8.74 -8.96
CA PHE A 594 -4.44 9.89 -8.06
C PHE A 594 -5.75 10.04 -7.31
N ILE A 595 -6.89 10.01 -8.02
CA ILE A 595 -8.22 10.10 -7.40
C ILE A 595 -8.40 8.95 -6.38
N GLY A 596 -8.08 7.71 -6.75
CA GLY A 596 -8.14 6.57 -5.84
C GLY A 596 -7.22 6.73 -4.62
N GLY A 597 -6.02 7.32 -4.77
CA GLY A 597 -5.12 7.62 -3.66
C GLY A 597 -5.69 8.70 -2.73
N MET A 598 -6.23 9.78 -3.30
CA MET A 598 -6.85 10.86 -2.53
C MET A 598 -8.09 10.37 -1.77
N THR A 599 -8.86 9.46 -2.35
CA THR A 599 -9.99 8.81 -1.67
C THR A 599 -9.52 7.97 -0.48
N PHE A 600 -8.39 7.26 -0.58
CA PHE A 600 -7.77 6.56 0.57
C PHE A 600 -7.39 7.52 1.69
N GLY A 601 -6.76 8.66 1.37
CA GLY A 601 -6.41 9.65 2.38
C GLY A 601 -7.64 10.33 3.01
N LEU A 602 -8.72 10.55 2.24
CA LEU A 602 -10.00 10.98 2.77
C LEU A 602 -10.58 9.95 3.75
N SER A 603 -10.49 8.66 3.38
CA SER A 603 -10.92 7.54 4.21
C SER A 603 -10.15 7.48 5.53
N MET A 604 -8.83 7.54 5.48
CA MET A 604 -7.94 7.60 6.64
C MET A 604 -8.28 8.79 7.55
N ALA A 605 -8.64 9.95 6.97
CA ALA A 605 -8.97 11.14 7.75
C ALA A 605 -10.28 11.01 8.53
N LEU A 606 -11.32 10.37 7.96
CA LEU A 606 -12.70 10.49 8.44
C LEU A 606 -13.43 9.17 8.70
N HIS A 607 -12.96 8.04 8.19
CA HIS A 607 -13.79 6.83 8.13
C HIS A 607 -13.12 5.56 8.66
N GLU A 608 -11.96 5.19 8.11
CA GLU A 608 -11.35 3.88 8.33
C GLU A 608 -10.72 3.76 9.72
N GLN A 609 -11.18 2.76 10.46
CA GLN A 609 -10.62 2.39 11.75
C GLN A 609 -10.94 0.94 12.06
N SER A 610 -9.92 0.12 12.35
CA SER A 610 -10.12 -1.18 12.99
C SER A 610 -10.15 -1.03 14.50
N VAL A 611 -11.23 -1.50 15.10
CA VAL A 611 -11.42 -1.51 16.55
C VAL A 611 -11.16 -2.90 17.08
N ARG A 612 -10.21 -3.03 18.01
CA ARG A 612 -9.85 -4.29 18.66
C ARG A 612 -10.36 -4.34 20.09
N ASP A 613 -11.12 -5.37 20.44
CA ASP A 613 -11.48 -5.65 21.84
C ASP A 613 -10.26 -6.26 22.56
N THR A 614 -9.65 -5.49 23.45
CA THR A 614 -8.43 -5.88 24.14
C THR A 614 -8.61 -7.06 25.11
N ARG A 615 -9.84 -7.34 25.55
CA ARG A 615 -10.16 -8.46 26.45
C ARG A 615 -10.02 -9.81 25.75
N PHE A 616 -10.28 -9.85 24.45
CA PHE A 616 -10.33 -11.09 23.67
C PHE A 616 -9.33 -11.10 22.50
N GLY A 617 -8.65 -9.98 22.22
CA GLY A 617 -7.80 -9.82 21.04
C GLY A 617 -8.56 -9.80 19.70
N HIS A 618 -9.89 -9.58 19.74
CA HIS A 618 -10.77 -9.67 18.59
C HIS A 618 -10.91 -8.31 17.90
N VAL A 619 -10.73 -8.25 16.57
CA VAL A 619 -11.14 -7.09 15.77
C VAL A 619 -12.66 -7.15 15.62
N VAL A 620 -13.37 -6.15 16.13
CA VAL A 620 -14.84 -6.13 16.10
C VAL A 620 -15.41 -5.54 14.81
N THR A 621 -14.66 -4.67 14.13
CA THR A 621 -15.03 -4.05 12.85
C THR A 621 -14.59 -4.93 11.67
N GLN A 622 -15.19 -6.11 11.51
CA GLN A 622 -14.76 -7.13 10.54
C GLN A 622 -15.59 -7.18 9.24
N ASN A 623 -16.38 -6.17 8.97
CA ASN A 623 -17.23 -6.13 7.78
C ASN A 623 -17.46 -4.69 7.33
N LEU A 624 -17.96 -4.49 6.11
CA LEU A 624 -18.17 -3.16 5.53
C LEU A 624 -19.35 -2.38 6.15
N ALA A 625 -20.11 -2.98 7.08
CA ALA A 625 -21.13 -2.26 7.84
C ALA A 625 -20.53 -1.56 9.08
N ASP A 626 -19.43 -2.11 9.62
CA ASP A 626 -18.76 -1.58 10.82
C ASP A 626 -17.42 -0.93 10.49
N TYR A 627 -16.71 -1.42 9.48
CA TYR A 627 -15.51 -0.81 8.92
C TYR A 627 -15.91 0.11 7.78
N HIS A 628 -16.03 1.40 8.07
CA HIS A 628 -16.53 2.37 7.12
C HIS A 628 -15.48 2.76 6.08
N VAL A 629 -15.90 2.90 4.84
CA VAL A 629 -15.12 3.44 3.73
C VAL A 629 -15.92 4.55 3.04
N PRO A 630 -15.29 5.54 2.38
CA PRO A 630 -16.02 6.59 1.68
C PRO A 630 -16.91 6.03 0.58
N THR A 631 -18.11 6.57 0.50
CA THR A 631 -19.04 6.34 -0.60
C THR A 631 -18.93 7.44 -1.66
N HIS A 632 -19.64 7.32 -2.77
CA HIS A 632 -19.72 8.40 -3.76
C HIS A 632 -20.33 9.70 -3.19
N ALA A 633 -21.10 9.62 -2.10
CA ALA A 633 -21.63 10.79 -1.42
C ALA A 633 -20.58 11.56 -0.60
N ASP A 634 -19.51 10.87 -0.18
CA ASP A 634 -18.42 11.46 0.59
C ASP A 634 -17.32 12.02 -0.34
N ALA A 635 -17.10 11.36 -1.49
CA ALA A 635 -16.07 11.69 -2.46
C ALA A 635 -16.69 12.33 -3.73
N THR A 636 -17.33 13.51 -3.58
CA THR A 636 -18.18 14.12 -4.62
C THR A 636 -17.38 14.78 -5.74
N ASP A 637 -16.34 15.55 -5.41
CA ASP A 637 -15.51 16.27 -6.39
C ASP A 637 -14.03 16.14 -5.98
N ILE A 638 -13.41 15.07 -6.44
CA ILE A 638 -11.97 14.85 -6.31
C ILE A 638 -11.33 14.98 -7.68
N ASP A 639 -10.52 16.01 -7.88
CA ASP A 639 -9.78 16.22 -9.12
C ASP A 639 -8.27 16.10 -8.92
N ALA A 640 -7.60 15.70 -9.98
CA ALA A 640 -6.16 15.51 -10.00
C ALA A 640 -5.56 15.97 -11.33
N VAL A 641 -4.53 16.78 -11.24
CA VAL A 641 -3.73 17.28 -12.36
C VAL A 641 -2.24 17.01 -12.10
N TRP A 642 -1.42 17.17 -13.12
CA TRP A 642 0.02 17.01 -13.01
C TRP A 642 0.74 18.06 -13.85
N LEU A 643 1.98 18.33 -13.47
CA LEU A 643 2.85 19.23 -14.20
C LEU A 643 3.37 18.55 -15.47
N ASP A 644 3.44 19.30 -16.56
CA ASP A 644 4.07 18.81 -17.79
C ASP A 644 5.59 18.80 -17.60
N GLU A 645 6.17 17.60 -17.51
CA GLU A 645 7.60 17.40 -17.28
C GLU A 645 8.09 16.05 -17.79
N VAL A 646 9.40 15.96 -17.99
CA VAL A 646 10.13 14.73 -18.28
C VAL A 646 11.32 14.68 -17.35
N ASP A 647 11.49 13.59 -16.60
CA ASP A 647 12.67 13.39 -15.74
C ASP A 647 13.66 12.45 -16.43
N GLU A 648 14.59 13.02 -17.17
CA GLU A 648 15.56 12.28 -17.98
C GLU A 648 16.54 11.44 -17.13
N PHE A 649 16.65 11.72 -15.82
CA PHE A 649 17.54 11.01 -14.90
C PHE A 649 16.86 9.82 -14.21
N ALA A 650 15.52 9.80 -14.12
CA ALA A 650 14.79 8.79 -13.34
C ALA A 650 14.67 7.45 -14.08
N THR A 651 14.19 7.46 -15.33
CA THR A 651 14.00 6.26 -16.16
C THR A 651 14.19 6.58 -17.64
N PRO A 652 14.41 5.57 -18.51
CA PRO A 652 14.44 5.78 -19.97
C PRO A 652 13.16 6.38 -20.54
N MET A 653 12.03 6.25 -19.84
CA MET A 653 10.74 6.83 -20.23
C MET A 653 10.57 8.26 -19.74
N GLY A 654 11.43 8.75 -18.86
CA GLY A 654 11.30 10.04 -18.19
C GLY A 654 10.23 10.09 -17.10
N THR A 655 9.86 8.94 -16.54
CA THR A 655 8.77 8.76 -15.55
C THR A 655 9.30 8.64 -14.14
N ARG A 656 8.49 9.04 -13.14
CA ARG A 656 8.64 8.67 -11.72
C ARG A 656 7.41 7.92 -11.21
N GLY A 657 7.48 7.40 -9.98
CA GLY A 657 6.39 6.67 -9.36
C GLY A 657 5.14 7.53 -9.14
N ALA A 658 3.94 7.02 -9.44
CA ALA A 658 2.68 7.75 -9.35
C ALA A 658 1.58 7.03 -8.55
N GLY A 659 1.73 5.72 -8.31
CA GLY A 659 0.65 4.88 -7.80
C GLY A 659 0.18 5.20 -6.38
N GLU A 660 1.05 5.78 -5.55
CA GLU A 660 0.81 5.92 -4.11
C GLU A 660 0.79 7.37 -3.62
N ILE A 661 1.44 8.30 -4.33
CA ILE A 661 1.57 9.70 -3.88
C ILE A 661 0.23 10.40 -3.65
N GLY A 662 -0.84 9.99 -4.36
CA GLY A 662 -2.18 10.52 -4.16
C GLY A 662 -2.74 10.31 -2.75
N ASN A 663 -2.24 9.32 -2.01
CA ASN A 663 -2.64 9.07 -0.62
C ASN A 663 -1.90 9.95 0.40
N VAL A 664 -0.68 10.38 0.09
CA VAL A 664 0.29 10.87 1.08
C VAL A 664 -0.16 12.15 1.80
N GLY A 665 -0.58 13.19 1.06
CA GLY A 665 -0.94 14.48 1.64
C GLY A 665 -2.43 14.64 1.95
N SER A 666 -3.28 13.72 1.50
CA SER A 666 -4.74 13.93 1.50
C SER A 666 -5.34 14.01 2.89
N ALA A 667 -4.95 13.14 3.83
CA ALA A 667 -5.47 13.15 5.19
C ALA A 667 -5.10 14.45 5.92
N ALA A 668 -3.85 14.90 5.80
CA ALA A 668 -3.42 16.16 6.41
C ALA A 668 -4.14 17.37 5.81
N ALA A 669 -4.36 17.41 4.49
CA ALA A 669 -5.11 18.49 3.86
C ALA A 669 -6.55 18.60 4.40
N VAL A 670 -7.23 17.46 4.60
CA VAL A 670 -8.58 17.40 5.20
C VAL A 670 -8.55 17.89 6.65
N VAL A 671 -7.61 17.42 7.46
CA VAL A 671 -7.51 17.81 8.89
C VAL A 671 -7.13 19.30 9.04
N ASN A 672 -6.25 19.82 8.21
CA ASN A 672 -5.91 21.25 8.19
C ASN A 672 -7.12 22.11 7.75
N ALA A 673 -7.97 21.59 6.84
CA ALA A 673 -9.22 22.25 6.47
C ALA A 673 -10.25 22.24 7.63
N ILE A 674 -10.34 21.14 8.40
CA ILE A 674 -11.17 21.06 9.60
C ILE A 674 -10.73 22.13 10.61
N HIS A 675 -9.42 22.25 10.86
CA HIS A 675 -8.92 23.31 11.72
C HIS A 675 -9.29 24.71 11.20
N ASN A 676 -9.09 24.97 9.93
CA ASN A 676 -9.44 26.27 9.35
C ASN A 676 -10.94 26.55 9.44
N ALA A 677 -11.81 25.53 9.35
CA ALA A 677 -13.25 25.66 9.50
C ALA A 677 -13.67 25.93 10.96
N THR A 678 -13.07 25.26 11.95
CA THR A 678 -13.57 25.15 13.32
C THR A 678 -12.67 25.76 14.40
N GLY A 679 -11.38 25.94 14.12
CA GLY A 679 -10.37 26.27 15.11
C GLY A 679 -9.86 25.06 15.91
N ALA A 680 -10.46 23.87 15.75
CA ALA A 680 -10.06 22.65 16.45
C ALA A 680 -8.77 22.05 15.86
N ARG A 681 -7.74 21.83 16.66
CA ARG A 681 -6.53 21.09 16.24
C ARG A 681 -6.69 19.62 16.58
N ILE A 682 -7.02 18.82 15.56
CA ILE A 682 -7.17 17.37 15.67
C ILE A 682 -5.84 16.70 15.30
N ARG A 683 -5.41 15.75 16.14
CA ARG A 683 -4.13 15.05 16.00
C ARG A 683 -4.28 13.53 15.99
N ASP A 684 -5.49 13.05 16.19
CA ASP A 684 -5.83 11.62 16.20
C ASP A 684 -6.83 11.30 15.08
N LEU A 685 -6.54 10.31 14.27
CA LEU A 685 -7.41 9.84 13.18
C LEU A 685 -8.16 8.57 13.57
N PRO A 686 -9.34 8.34 12.97
CA PRO A 686 -10.11 9.25 12.13
C PRO A 686 -10.83 10.35 12.92
N VAL A 687 -11.14 11.48 12.27
CA VAL A 687 -11.85 12.58 12.89
C VAL A 687 -13.35 12.31 12.87
N HIS A 688 -13.94 12.03 14.02
CA HIS A 688 -15.37 11.90 14.19
C HIS A 688 -16.01 13.19 14.72
N ALA A 689 -17.33 13.33 14.54
CA ALA A 689 -18.07 14.50 14.92
C ALA A 689 -17.96 14.86 16.43
N ASP A 690 -17.86 13.84 17.29
CA ASP A 690 -17.71 14.02 18.75
C ASP A 690 -16.41 14.73 19.12
N ALA A 691 -15.31 14.55 18.35
CA ALA A 691 -14.06 15.27 18.57
C ALA A 691 -14.19 16.79 18.33
N LEU A 692 -15.23 17.24 17.65
CA LEU A 692 -15.46 18.64 17.33
C LEU A 692 -16.47 19.31 18.26
N LEU A 693 -17.26 18.57 19.04
CA LEU A 693 -18.39 19.11 19.82
C LEU A 693 -18.00 20.27 20.78
N GLU A 694 -16.83 20.19 21.41
CA GLU A 694 -16.33 21.24 22.32
C GLU A 694 -15.93 22.53 21.58
N HIS A 695 -15.72 22.46 20.26
CA HIS A 695 -15.29 23.54 19.38
C HIS A 695 -16.45 24.16 18.58
N LEU A 696 -17.63 23.55 18.65
CA LEU A 696 -18.80 24.09 17.98
C LEU A 696 -19.32 25.33 18.71
N PRO A 697 -19.87 26.32 17.99
CA PRO A 697 -20.44 27.49 18.63
C PRO A 697 -21.63 27.09 19.51
N VAL A 698 -21.59 27.49 20.77
CA VAL A 698 -22.76 27.37 21.63
C VAL A 698 -23.69 28.53 21.28
N ASP A 699 -24.91 28.23 20.78
CA ASP A 699 -25.93 29.26 20.60
C ASP A 699 -26.14 29.99 21.96
N GLN A 700 -25.85 31.30 21.98
CA GLN A 700 -26.15 32.20 23.11
C GLN A 700 -27.59 32.63 23.07
#